data_5eeb3c24b4a9aa5d1cc1e08ef92b4f82
#
_entry.id   5eeb3c24b4a9aa5d1cc1e08ef92b4f82
#
_cell.length_a   1.000
_cell.length_b   1.000
_cell.length_c   1.000
_cell.angle_alpha   90.00
_cell.angle_beta   90.00
_cell.angle_gamma   90.00
#
_symmetry.space_group_name_H-M   'P 1'
#
loop_
_entity.id
_entity.type
_entity.pdbx_description
1 polymer ?
#
loop_
_entity_poly.entity_id
_entity_poly.type
_entity_poly.pdbx_seq_one_letter_code
_entity_poly.pdbx_strand_id
1 'polypeptide(L)'
;MTTFCTNPACPQPNNGDRARVCTACGGPLPVADRYCCQQLLGQGGFGRTYLALDERGQPPAVCVVKQMTWAGGDERGERRDRFHREADRLATLGQHPQIPALLDVIDGAQGQFLVQEYIPGPNLDQLMQKASESGGEALVQRVLYELLPVLAYIHGHRVIHRDIKPANIVAPPAPQPLVLVDFGSAKAVSGAEPLKQTATVIGSAGYAAPEQALGKAVFASDIFSLGVTCLHLLTGLHPFDLYSVSDDAWVWQSYLTSAISPALARVLDRMVNRRLPERYGTAQAVLADLRWSGLVLGDRPAFPTPAQAQSSGQPRGAAPVWEQRFALSLPGIVANGLAISPNGRAIATACADGTVRLWDCTNGAAIHTFRRSLGLLGPGHRGVVNAVVFTPAGDAIVSGGEDSQLIRWSLETYTGQQLPVSGWQISALAWAPPGDTLAVGSGDGRIYLWPLDQSAEQKSSPKTLVHHQDRVTALAVNGRDNLLVSGGRDRTLRLWSLPSGRLSRTLSAPAAAITALACHPHDGSIVSGDQRGHVQVWRSENPEVGLVIHRAPSPVTALAISPSGDWLAIGAEDGQLTLMNLQGLGFTAALRHAWSVRAIAFTPDSRMLVSTSADETIRFWCLAATAAPREFQKTDGR
;
A
#
# COMPACT_ATOMS: atom_id res chain seq x y z
N MET A 1 -21.89 -31.46 -28.56
CA MET A 1 -20.56 -31.08 -28.08
C MET A 1 -19.73 -32.35 -27.98
N THR A 2 -18.45 -32.34 -28.42
CA THR A 2 -17.59 -33.52 -28.34
C THR A 2 -17.04 -33.69 -26.93
N THR A 3 -16.89 -34.93 -26.46
CA THR A 3 -16.24 -35.22 -25.15
C THR A 3 -14.79 -35.62 -25.38
N PHE A 4 -13.88 -35.05 -24.61
CA PHE A 4 -12.43 -35.25 -24.76
C PHE A 4 -11.87 -36.25 -23.74
N CYS A 5 -11.09 -37.24 -24.18
CA CYS A 5 -10.45 -38.22 -23.32
C CYS A 5 -9.23 -37.64 -22.62
N THR A 6 -9.19 -37.73 -21.30
CA THR A 6 -8.08 -37.22 -20.49
C THR A 6 -6.89 -38.18 -20.37
N ASN A 7 -6.98 -39.40 -20.93
CA ASN A 7 -5.86 -40.33 -20.97
C ASN A 7 -4.73 -39.79 -21.87
N PRO A 8 -3.53 -39.50 -21.32
CA PRO A 8 -2.42 -38.95 -22.12
C PRO A 8 -1.96 -39.84 -23.26
N ALA A 9 -2.15 -41.15 -23.17
CA ALA A 9 -1.75 -42.14 -24.17
C ALA A 9 -2.87 -42.46 -25.17
N CYS A 10 -4.02 -41.78 -25.10
CA CYS A 10 -5.12 -42.05 -26.02
C CYS A 10 -4.80 -41.61 -27.45
N PRO A 11 -4.85 -42.51 -28.44
CA PRO A 11 -4.52 -42.17 -29.84
C PRO A 11 -5.59 -41.31 -30.52
N GLN A 12 -6.84 -41.36 -30.04
CA GLN A 12 -7.98 -40.59 -30.58
C GLN A 12 -8.81 -40.05 -29.40
N PRO A 13 -8.44 -38.88 -28.85
CA PRO A 13 -9.08 -38.36 -27.64
C PRO A 13 -10.48 -37.79 -27.86
N ASN A 14 -10.88 -37.45 -29.09
CA ASN A 14 -12.20 -36.89 -29.40
C ASN A 14 -13.26 -37.99 -29.47
N ASN A 15 -14.33 -37.84 -28.72
CA ASN A 15 -15.45 -38.77 -28.67
C ASN A 15 -16.77 -38.07 -28.99
N GLY A 16 -17.82 -38.82 -29.28
CA GLY A 16 -19.16 -38.30 -29.53
C GLY A 16 -19.77 -37.56 -28.30
N ASP A 17 -20.85 -36.81 -28.57
CA ASP A 17 -21.57 -36.08 -27.54
C ASP A 17 -22.07 -37.05 -26.44
N ARG A 18 -21.88 -36.68 -25.18
CA ARG A 18 -22.29 -37.47 -23.99
C ARG A 18 -21.71 -38.88 -23.89
N ALA A 19 -20.65 -39.19 -24.60
CA ALA A 19 -19.97 -40.47 -24.44
C ALA A 19 -19.42 -40.60 -23.01
N ARG A 20 -19.63 -41.73 -22.38
CA ARG A 20 -19.14 -42.02 -21.01
C ARG A 20 -17.83 -42.83 -21.01
N VAL A 21 -17.54 -43.48 -22.11
CA VAL A 21 -16.34 -44.32 -22.29
C VAL A 21 -15.68 -43.92 -23.60
N CYS A 22 -14.36 -43.82 -23.61
CA CYS A 22 -13.58 -43.51 -24.80
C CYS A 22 -13.60 -44.68 -25.80
N THR A 23 -14.00 -44.41 -27.03
CA THR A 23 -14.09 -45.44 -28.07
C THR A 23 -12.73 -45.98 -28.49
N ALA A 24 -11.65 -45.21 -28.28
CA ALA A 24 -10.31 -45.59 -28.71
C ALA A 24 -9.51 -46.34 -27.61
N CYS A 25 -9.59 -45.91 -26.36
CA CYS A 25 -8.80 -46.52 -25.30
C CYS A 25 -9.63 -47.21 -24.18
N GLY A 26 -10.95 -47.18 -24.27
CA GLY A 26 -11.84 -47.82 -23.29
C GLY A 26 -11.87 -47.15 -21.91
N GLY A 27 -11.16 -46.02 -21.72
CA GLY A 27 -11.12 -45.31 -20.46
C GLY A 27 -12.38 -44.46 -20.20
N PRO A 28 -12.71 -44.20 -18.92
CA PRO A 28 -13.84 -43.34 -18.57
C PRO A 28 -13.60 -41.90 -19.03
N LEU A 29 -14.61 -41.24 -19.60
CA LEU A 29 -14.52 -39.89 -20.12
C LEU A 29 -14.81 -38.81 -19.09
N PRO A 30 -15.86 -38.94 -18.22
CA PRO A 30 -16.05 -37.98 -17.15
C PRO A 30 -14.99 -38.15 -16.06
N VAL A 31 -14.35 -37.06 -15.66
CA VAL A 31 -13.47 -37.04 -14.50
C VAL A 31 -14.35 -37.04 -13.24
N ALA A 32 -14.11 -38.01 -12.34
CA ALA A 32 -14.89 -38.24 -11.12
C ALA A 32 -16.39 -38.37 -11.37
N ASP A 33 -16.81 -38.95 -12.49
CA ASP A 33 -18.22 -39.11 -12.93
C ASP A 33 -19.02 -37.80 -12.95
N ARG A 34 -18.33 -36.67 -13.04
CA ARG A 34 -18.92 -35.35 -12.92
C ARG A 34 -18.47 -34.38 -14.01
N TYR A 35 -17.18 -34.30 -14.29
CA TYR A 35 -16.62 -33.27 -15.15
C TYR A 35 -16.36 -33.81 -16.55
N CYS A 36 -17.15 -33.35 -17.51
CA CYS A 36 -16.98 -33.74 -18.92
C CYS A 36 -16.04 -32.76 -19.64
N CYS A 37 -14.79 -33.20 -19.90
CA CYS A 37 -13.84 -32.43 -20.68
C CYS A 37 -14.31 -32.29 -22.13
N GLN A 38 -14.34 -31.06 -22.66
CA GLN A 38 -14.84 -30.73 -24.00
C GLN A 38 -13.70 -30.48 -25.00
N GLN A 39 -12.67 -29.79 -24.52
CA GLN A 39 -11.57 -29.31 -25.34
C GLN A 39 -10.28 -29.22 -24.54
N LEU A 40 -9.16 -29.57 -25.18
CA LEU A 40 -7.84 -29.28 -24.63
C LEU A 40 -7.53 -27.79 -24.85
N LEU A 41 -7.32 -27.02 -23.77
CA LEU A 41 -6.95 -25.59 -23.80
C LEU A 41 -5.44 -25.41 -23.88
N GLY A 42 -4.67 -26.32 -23.27
CA GLY A 42 -3.21 -26.24 -23.26
C GLY A 42 -2.55 -27.49 -22.70
N GLN A 43 -1.29 -27.69 -23.08
CA GLN A 43 -0.43 -28.75 -22.54
C GLN A 43 0.96 -28.19 -22.28
N GLY A 44 1.51 -28.46 -21.10
CA GLY A 44 2.84 -28.00 -20.70
C GLY A 44 3.53 -28.97 -19.76
N GLY A 45 4.68 -28.57 -19.22
CA GLY A 45 5.48 -29.39 -18.31
C GLY A 45 4.79 -29.77 -16.99
N PHE A 46 3.73 -29.07 -16.62
CA PHE A 46 2.98 -29.29 -15.37
C PHE A 46 1.68 -30.07 -15.57
N GLY A 47 1.28 -30.32 -16.81
CA GLY A 47 0.07 -31.08 -17.10
C GLY A 47 -0.70 -30.61 -18.32
N ARG A 48 -1.97 -30.98 -18.35
CA ARG A 48 -2.93 -30.66 -19.39
C ARG A 48 -4.10 -29.89 -18.81
N THR A 49 -4.55 -28.87 -19.51
CA THR A 49 -5.67 -28.01 -19.09
C THR A 49 -6.82 -28.18 -20.09
N TYR A 50 -8.00 -28.48 -19.59
CA TYR A 50 -9.20 -28.73 -20.38
C TYR A 50 -10.31 -27.75 -20.03
N LEU A 51 -11.06 -27.31 -21.05
CA LEU A 51 -12.40 -26.76 -20.87
C LEU A 51 -13.34 -27.91 -20.57
N ALA A 52 -14.14 -27.80 -19.51
CA ALA A 52 -15.03 -28.88 -19.09
C ALA A 52 -16.41 -28.35 -18.66
N LEU A 53 -17.38 -29.24 -18.58
CA LEU A 53 -18.70 -28.98 -18.03
C LEU A 53 -18.86 -29.76 -16.73
N ASP A 54 -19.30 -29.07 -15.68
CA ASP A 54 -19.79 -29.68 -14.45
C ASP A 54 -21.24 -30.13 -14.63
N GLU A 55 -21.48 -31.43 -14.73
CA GLU A 55 -22.81 -32.00 -14.99
C GLU A 55 -23.75 -31.99 -13.80
N ARG A 56 -23.28 -31.64 -12.59
CA ARG A 56 -24.16 -31.55 -11.40
C ARG A 56 -25.06 -30.33 -11.40
N GLY A 57 -24.67 -29.27 -12.12
CA GLY A 57 -25.46 -28.05 -12.25
C GLY A 57 -26.60 -28.18 -13.27
N GLN A 58 -27.73 -27.48 -13.04
CA GLN A 58 -28.77 -27.32 -14.05
C GLN A 58 -29.00 -25.82 -14.28
N PRO A 59 -28.53 -25.23 -15.38
CA PRO A 59 -27.75 -25.86 -16.47
C PRO A 59 -26.32 -26.22 -16.05
N PRO A 60 -25.64 -27.13 -16.80
CA PRO A 60 -24.24 -27.47 -16.55
C PRO A 60 -23.34 -26.23 -16.54
N ALA A 61 -22.46 -26.11 -15.56
CA ALA A 61 -21.55 -24.97 -15.42
C ALA A 61 -20.24 -25.24 -16.18
N VAL A 62 -19.73 -24.22 -16.87
CA VAL A 62 -18.41 -24.29 -17.53
C VAL A 62 -17.32 -24.13 -16.48
N CYS A 63 -16.32 -25.01 -16.51
CA CYS A 63 -15.16 -24.98 -15.61
C CYS A 63 -13.87 -25.34 -16.37
N VAL A 64 -12.74 -25.17 -15.71
CA VAL A 64 -11.42 -25.59 -16.20
C VAL A 64 -10.94 -26.77 -15.37
N VAL A 65 -10.58 -27.86 -16.03
CA VAL A 65 -10.01 -29.05 -15.39
C VAL A 65 -8.53 -29.14 -15.74
N LYS A 66 -7.66 -29.07 -14.75
CA LYS A 66 -6.22 -29.16 -14.90
C LYS A 66 -5.74 -30.52 -14.42
N GLN A 67 -5.29 -31.36 -15.35
CA GLN A 67 -4.68 -32.64 -15.05
C GLN A 67 -3.22 -32.43 -14.71
N MET A 68 -2.81 -32.87 -13.52
CA MET A 68 -1.42 -32.73 -13.08
C MET A 68 -0.58 -33.92 -13.56
N THR A 69 0.55 -33.62 -14.20
CA THR A 69 1.55 -34.62 -14.59
C THR A 69 2.89 -34.24 -13.95
N TRP A 70 3.47 -35.19 -13.24
CA TRP A 70 4.73 -34.97 -12.56
C TRP A 70 5.85 -35.67 -13.32
N ALA A 71 6.85 -34.93 -13.82
CA ALA A 71 8.05 -35.49 -14.41
C ALA A 71 9.05 -35.85 -13.31
N GLY A 72 9.50 -37.10 -13.28
CA GLY A 72 10.57 -37.59 -12.37
C GLY A 72 10.15 -38.71 -11.44
N GLY A 73 11.13 -39.49 -10.99
CA GLY A 73 11.01 -40.73 -10.22
C GLY A 73 10.69 -40.62 -8.72
N ASP A 74 9.97 -39.56 -8.32
CA ASP A 74 9.58 -39.35 -6.91
C ASP A 74 8.64 -40.45 -6.40
N GLU A 75 8.77 -40.83 -5.13
CA GLU A 75 7.87 -41.74 -4.47
C GLU A 75 6.42 -41.23 -4.47
N ARG A 76 5.45 -42.15 -4.58
CA ARG A 76 4.00 -41.79 -4.67
C ARG A 76 3.53 -40.88 -3.54
N GLY A 77 4.11 -40.93 -2.37
CA GLY A 77 3.78 -40.12 -1.22
C GLY A 77 4.13 -38.62 -1.41
N GLU A 78 5.34 -38.33 -1.89
CA GLU A 78 5.79 -36.95 -2.09
C GLU A 78 4.99 -36.23 -3.19
N ARG A 79 4.56 -36.92 -4.24
CA ARG A 79 3.70 -36.38 -5.30
C ARG A 79 2.34 -35.97 -4.77
N ARG A 80 1.75 -36.81 -3.92
CA ARG A 80 0.46 -36.57 -3.30
C ARG A 80 0.50 -35.35 -2.39
N ASP A 81 1.53 -35.22 -1.58
CA ASP A 81 1.72 -34.08 -0.68
C ASP A 81 1.96 -32.79 -1.43
N ARG A 82 2.65 -32.83 -2.56
CA ARG A 82 2.83 -31.65 -3.44
C ARG A 82 1.50 -31.21 -4.05
N PHE A 83 0.70 -32.17 -4.52
CA PHE A 83 -0.61 -31.90 -5.11
C PHE A 83 -1.56 -31.22 -4.12
N HIS A 84 -1.68 -31.77 -2.91
CA HIS A 84 -2.53 -31.18 -1.88
C HIS A 84 -2.04 -29.79 -1.43
N ARG A 85 -0.74 -29.60 -1.28
CA ARG A 85 -0.19 -28.25 -1.01
C ARG A 85 -0.48 -27.23 -2.11
N GLU A 86 -0.49 -27.66 -3.36
CA GLU A 86 -0.88 -26.79 -4.48
C GLU A 86 -2.37 -26.47 -4.43
N ALA A 87 -3.21 -27.45 -4.15
CA ALA A 87 -4.64 -27.27 -3.97
C ALA A 87 -4.96 -26.28 -2.83
N ASP A 88 -4.33 -26.43 -1.66
CA ASP A 88 -4.51 -25.54 -0.51
C ASP A 88 -4.12 -24.09 -0.83
N ARG A 89 -3.05 -23.90 -1.59
CA ARG A 89 -2.64 -22.57 -2.05
C ARG A 89 -3.67 -21.95 -2.97
N LEU A 90 -4.13 -22.72 -3.96
CA LEU A 90 -5.14 -22.24 -4.90
C LEU A 90 -6.45 -21.93 -4.21
N ALA A 91 -6.85 -22.72 -3.21
CA ALA A 91 -8.02 -22.46 -2.39
C ALA A 91 -7.90 -21.12 -1.63
N THR A 92 -6.70 -20.80 -1.14
CA THR A 92 -6.44 -19.51 -0.46
C THR A 92 -6.39 -18.36 -1.44
N LEU A 93 -5.61 -18.48 -2.52
CA LEU A 93 -5.41 -17.41 -3.51
C LEU A 93 -6.68 -17.12 -4.33
N GLY A 94 -7.49 -18.15 -4.62
CA GLY A 94 -8.74 -18.04 -5.36
C GLY A 94 -9.86 -17.27 -4.64
N GLN A 95 -9.62 -16.79 -3.41
CA GLN A 95 -10.49 -15.82 -2.75
C GLN A 95 -10.38 -14.41 -3.35
N HIS A 96 -9.33 -14.15 -4.14
CA HIS A 96 -9.16 -12.88 -4.81
C HIS A 96 -9.98 -12.83 -6.12
N PRO A 97 -10.76 -11.77 -6.40
CA PRO A 97 -11.67 -11.72 -7.56
C PRO A 97 -10.98 -11.74 -8.93
N GLN A 98 -9.68 -11.52 -8.99
CA GLN A 98 -8.87 -11.57 -10.21
C GLN A 98 -7.97 -12.82 -10.29
N ILE A 99 -8.30 -13.86 -9.51
CA ILE A 99 -7.65 -15.18 -9.52
C ILE A 99 -8.78 -16.21 -9.60
N PRO A 100 -8.73 -17.21 -10.50
CA PRO A 100 -9.79 -18.22 -10.61
C PRO A 100 -9.99 -18.98 -9.31
N ALA A 101 -11.22 -19.11 -8.87
CA ALA A 101 -11.56 -19.90 -7.68
C ALA A 101 -11.26 -21.39 -7.90
N LEU A 102 -10.75 -22.07 -6.89
CA LEU A 102 -10.66 -23.55 -6.88
C LEU A 102 -12.04 -24.11 -6.54
N LEU A 103 -12.62 -24.91 -7.44
CA LEU A 103 -13.95 -25.47 -7.31
C LEU A 103 -13.94 -26.90 -6.75
N ASP A 104 -12.93 -27.71 -7.11
CA ASP A 104 -12.82 -29.09 -6.66
C ASP A 104 -11.37 -29.60 -6.76
N VAL A 105 -11.06 -30.64 -5.97
CA VAL A 105 -9.76 -31.32 -5.93
C VAL A 105 -10.00 -32.82 -6.05
N ILE A 106 -9.52 -33.44 -7.10
CA ILE A 106 -9.74 -34.84 -7.40
C ILE A 106 -8.41 -35.59 -7.36
N ASP A 107 -8.28 -36.52 -6.42
CA ASP A 107 -7.12 -37.42 -6.29
C ASP A 107 -7.63 -38.87 -6.34
N GLY A 108 -7.65 -39.46 -7.53
CA GLY A 108 -8.30 -40.76 -7.77
C GLY A 108 -7.58 -41.64 -8.80
N ALA A 109 -8.21 -42.76 -9.15
CA ALA A 109 -7.68 -43.74 -10.08
C ALA A 109 -7.42 -43.20 -11.50
N GLN A 110 -8.16 -42.16 -11.91
CA GLN A 110 -7.99 -41.47 -13.20
C GLN A 110 -6.81 -40.51 -13.22
N GLY A 111 -6.22 -40.17 -12.06
CA GLY A 111 -5.15 -39.21 -11.88
C GLY A 111 -5.50 -38.11 -10.88
N GLN A 112 -4.68 -37.06 -10.89
CA GLN A 112 -4.83 -35.89 -10.04
C GLN A 112 -5.31 -34.70 -10.85
N PHE A 113 -6.44 -34.09 -10.46
CA PHE A 113 -7.04 -32.98 -11.18
C PHE A 113 -7.42 -31.86 -10.22
N LEU A 114 -7.18 -30.63 -10.65
CA LEU A 114 -7.68 -29.40 -10.02
C LEU A 114 -8.78 -28.83 -10.90
N VAL A 115 -9.94 -28.57 -10.32
CA VAL A 115 -11.05 -27.95 -11.02
C VAL A 115 -11.15 -26.50 -10.61
N GLN A 116 -11.11 -25.60 -11.57
CA GLN A 116 -11.09 -24.15 -11.35
C GLN A 116 -12.23 -23.46 -12.11
N GLU A 117 -12.55 -22.27 -11.64
CA GLU A 117 -13.47 -21.37 -12.32
C GLU A 117 -12.99 -21.09 -13.75
N TYR A 118 -13.93 -21.13 -14.70
CA TYR A 118 -13.68 -20.68 -16.06
C TYR A 118 -13.86 -19.17 -16.17
N ILE A 119 -12.83 -18.48 -16.61
CA ILE A 119 -12.88 -17.03 -16.84
C ILE A 119 -13.20 -16.79 -18.33
N PRO A 120 -14.38 -16.22 -18.65
CA PRO A 120 -14.75 -15.96 -20.04
C PRO A 120 -13.96 -14.78 -20.61
N GLY A 121 -13.49 -14.91 -21.83
CA GLY A 121 -12.78 -13.85 -22.55
C GLY A 121 -11.49 -14.33 -23.22
N PRO A 122 -10.91 -13.53 -24.11
CA PRO A 122 -9.61 -13.81 -24.70
C PRO A 122 -8.50 -13.51 -23.69
N ASN A 123 -7.36 -14.18 -23.82
CA ASN A 123 -6.15 -13.76 -23.14
C ASN A 123 -5.47 -12.61 -23.93
N LEU A 124 -4.49 -11.94 -23.30
CA LEU A 124 -3.84 -10.79 -23.95
C LEU A 124 -3.06 -11.18 -25.21
N ASP A 125 -2.55 -12.40 -25.31
CA ASP A 125 -1.89 -12.91 -26.51
C ASP A 125 -2.88 -13.01 -27.70
N GLN A 126 -4.08 -13.53 -27.45
CA GLN A 126 -5.17 -13.59 -28.43
C GLN A 126 -5.68 -12.20 -28.83
N LEU A 127 -5.67 -11.25 -27.90
CA LEU A 127 -6.04 -9.85 -28.21
C LEU A 127 -5.01 -9.20 -29.13
N MET A 128 -3.72 -9.41 -28.87
CA MET A 128 -2.65 -8.89 -29.72
C MET A 128 -2.73 -9.46 -31.16
N GLN A 129 -3.00 -10.76 -31.30
CA GLN A 129 -3.12 -11.40 -32.62
C GLN A 129 -4.32 -10.87 -33.41
N LYS A 130 -5.37 -10.38 -32.75
CA LYS A 130 -6.58 -9.82 -33.39
C LYS A 130 -6.48 -8.34 -33.72
N ALA A 131 -5.67 -7.60 -32.92
CA ALA A 131 -5.42 -6.19 -33.15
C ALA A 131 -4.30 -6.05 -34.19
N SER A 132 -4.55 -5.39 -35.32
CA SER A 132 -3.51 -5.12 -36.33
C SER A 132 -2.46 -4.10 -35.87
N GLU A 133 -2.58 -3.57 -34.64
CA GLU A 133 -1.69 -2.57 -34.04
C GLU A 133 -1.33 -2.97 -32.62
N SER A 134 -0.14 -2.56 -32.15
CA SER A 134 0.30 -2.72 -30.77
C SER A 134 -0.72 -2.13 -29.79
N GLY A 135 -0.85 -2.73 -28.61
CA GLY A 135 -1.91 -2.37 -27.63
C GLY A 135 -1.84 -0.97 -27.02
N GLY A 136 -0.80 -0.21 -27.33
CA GLY A 136 -0.61 1.18 -26.91
C GLY A 136 -0.42 1.38 -25.40
N GLU A 137 -0.12 2.62 -25.03
CA GLU A 137 0.15 3.00 -23.62
C GLU A 137 -1.05 2.73 -22.70
N ALA A 138 -2.27 2.97 -23.17
CA ALA A 138 -3.49 2.78 -22.35
C ALA A 138 -3.70 1.32 -21.92
N LEU A 139 -3.42 0.34 -22.79
CA LEU A 139 -3.51 -1.07 -22.43
C LEU A 139 -2.45 -1.45 -21.39
N VAL A 140 -1.22 -0.98 -21.55
CA VAL A 140 -0.14 -1.24 -20.58
C VAL A 140 -0.44 -0.60 -19.23
N GLN A 141 -0.92 0.63 -19.22
CA GLN A 141 -1.38 1.27 -17.98
C GLN A 141 -2.47 0.43 -17.30
N ARG A 142 -3.47 -0.05 -18.04
CA ARG A 142 -4.51 -0.93 -17.54
C ARG A 142 -3.93 -2.21 -16.94
N VAL A 143 -3.02 -2.89 -17.67
CA VAL A 143 -2.34 -4.12 -17.19
C VAL A 143 -1.61 -3.87 -15.88
N LEU A 144 -0.82 -2.79 -15.78
CA LEU A 144 -0.09 -2.47 -14.58
C LEU A 144 -1.02 -2.15 -13.40
N TYR A 145 -2.05 -1.33 -13.62
CA TYR A 145 -3.00 -0.95 -12.56
C TYR A 145 -3.83 -2.12 -12.05
N GLU A 146 -4.25 -3.02 -12.91
CA GLU A 146 -5.12 -4.13 -12.54
C GLU A 146 -4.35 -5.34 -11.99
N LEU A 147 -3.10 -5.58 -12.43
CA LEU A 147 -2.35 -6.77 -12.01
C LEU A 147 -1.31 -6.52 -10.91
N LEU A 148 -0.77 -5.32 -10.73
CA LEU A 148 0.14 -5.06 -9.62
C LEU A 148 -0.52 -5.27 -8.25
N PRO A 149 -1.81 -4.91 -8.01
CA PRO A 149 -2.51 -5.28 -6.78
C PRO A 149 -2.63 -6.80 -6.60
N VAL A 150 -2.87 -7.56 -7.68
CA VAL A 150 -2.90 -9.03 -7.65
C VAL A 150 -1.55 -9.60 -7.26
N LEU A 151 -0.45 -9.08 -7.84
CA LEU A 151 0.91 -9.48 -7.44
C LEU A 151 1.20 -9.14 -5.99
N ALA A 152 0.79 -7.97 -5.52
CA ALA A 152 0.92 -7.59 -4.12
C ALA A 152 0.20 -8.57 -3.19
N TYR A 153 -0.99 -9.01 -3.57
CA TYR A 153 -1.78 -9.99 -2.83
C TYR A 153 -1.09 -11.36 -2.77
N ILE A 154 -0.66 -11.93 -3.91
CA ILE A 154 0.00 -13.25 -3.92
C ILE A 154 1.36 -13.23 -3.21
N HIS A 155 2.12 -12.13 -3.34
CA HIS A 155 3.39 -11.95 -2.62
C HIS A 155 3.18 -11.82 -1.10
N GLY A 156 2.08 -11.17 -0.66
CA GLY A 156 1.64 -11.14 0.74
C GLY A 156 1.37 -12.53 1.31
N HIS A 157 0.88 -13.46 0.50
CA HIS A 157 0.71 -14.88 0.82
C HIS A 157 1.99 -15.71 0.62
N ARG A 158 3.14 -15.05 0.41
CA ARG A 158 4.46 -15.66 0.17
C ARG A 158 4.50 -16.59 -1.05
N VAL A 159 3.75 -16.28 -2.09
CA VAL A 159 3.72 -17.03 -3.36
C VAL A 159 4.34 -16.19 -4.46
N ILE A 160 5.19 -16.80 -5.29
CA ILE A 160 5.75 -16.25 -6.52
C ILE A 160 5.09 -17.00 -7.68
N HIS A 161 4.53 -16.27 -8.65
CA HIS A 161 3.79 -16.86 -9.78
C HIS A 161 4.70 -17.58 -10.79
N ARG A 162 5.82 -16.95 -11.16
CA ARG A 162 6.90 -17.44 -12.03
C ARG A 162 6.55 -17.68 -13.51
N ASP A 163 5.33 -17.42 -13.95
CA ASP A 163 4.93 -17.57 -15.35
C ASP A 163 3.96 -16.45 -15.81
N ILE A 164 4.34 -15.19 -15.54
CA ILE A 164 3.55 -14.03 -15.99
C ILE A 164 3.90 -13.72 -17.43
N LYS A 165 2.88 -13.81 -18.31
CA LYS A 165 2.97 -13.56 -19.75
C LYS A 165 1.58 -13.26 -20.32
N PRO A 166 1.46 -12.72 -21.55
CA PRO A 166 0.16 -12.38 -22.15
C PRO A 166 -0.84 -13.55 -22.19
N ALA A 167 -0.36 -14.77 -22.44
CA ALA A 167 -1.20 -15.97 -22.50
C ALA A 167 -1.88 -16.32 -21.15
N ASN A 168 -1.29 -15.90 -20.02
CA ASN A 168 -1.79 -16.16 -18.66
C ASN A 168 -2.57 -15.00 -18.06
N ILE A 169 -2.93 -14.00 -18.85
CA ILE A 169 -3.74 -12.85 -18.45
C ILE A 169 -5.00 -12.83 -19.31
N VAL A 170 -6.14 -13.12 -18.71
CA VAL A 170 -7.45 -13.14 -19.39
C VAL A 170 -8.11 -11.78 -19.25
N ALA A 171 -8.71 -11.29 -20.33
CA ALA A 171 -9.51 -10.08 -20.38
C ALA A 171 -11.00 -10.43 -20.49
N PRO A 172 -11.72 -10.52 -19.37
CA PRO A 172 -13.15 -10.74 -19.40
C PRO A 172 -13.89 -9.57 -20.06
N PRO A 173 -15.14 -9.76 -20.53
CA PRO A 173 -15.96 -8.66 -21.04
C PRO A 173 -16.08 -7.52 -20.01
N ALA A 174 -16.00 -6.27 -20.51
CA ALA A 174 -16.19 -5.10 -19.63
C ALA A 174 -17.55 -5.17 -18.89
N PRO A 175 -17.64 -4.73 -17.64
CA PRO A 175 -16.67 -3.93 -16.89
C PRO A 175 -15.70 -4.73 -16.00
N GLN A 176 -15.52 -6.02 -16.21
CA GLN A 176 -14.70 -6.87 -15.36
C GLN A 176 -13.18 -6.57 -15.53
N PRO A 177 -12.39 -6.67 -14.46
CA PRO A 177 -10.94 -6.48 -14.51
C PRO A 177 -10.24 -7.68 -15.15
N LEU A 178 -8.96 -7.48 -15.53
CA LEU A 178 -8.08 -8.56 -15.98
C LEU A 178 -7.90 -9.61 -14.89
N VAL A 179 -7.82 -10.87 -15.29
CA VAL A 179 -7.66 -12.02 -14.37
C VAL A 179 -6.35 -12.72 -14.67
N LEU A 180 -5.54 -12.96 -13.64
CA LEU A 180 -4.30 -13.71 -13.72
C LEU A 180 -4.62 -15.20 -13.52
N VAL A 181 -4.26 -16.02 -14.50
CA VAL A 181 -4.55 -17.46 -14.50
C VAL A 181 -3.25 -18.28 -14.51
N ASP A 182 -3.37 -19.57 -14.32
CA ASP A 182 -2.29 -20.59 -14.40
C ASP A 182 -1.18 -20.45 -13.34
N PHE A 183 -1.52 -20.80 -12.10
CA PHE A 183 -0.60 -20.87 -10.96
C PHE A 183 0.23 -22.16 -10.90
N GLY A 184 0.23 -23.00 -11.94
CA GLY A 184 0.93 -24.30 -11.95
C GLY A 184 2.44 -24.24 -11.78
N SER A 185 3.06 -23.08 -12.01
CA SER A 185 4.47 -22.81 -11.71
C SER A 185 4.73 -22.11 -10.40
N ALA A 186 3.70 -21.76 -9.65
CA ALA A 186 3.83 -20.96 -8.42
C ALA A 186 4.61 -21.68 -7.31
N LYS A 187 5.46 -20.93 -6.59
CA LYS A 187 6.30 -21.46 -5.50
C LYS A 187 6.06 -20.68 -4.21
N ALA A 188 5.86 -21.38 -3.09
CA ALA A 188 5.87 -20.75 -1.77
C ALA A 188 7.30 -20.48 -1.30
N VAL A 189 7.50 -19.35 -0.65
CA VAL A 189 8.74 -18.97 0.01
C VAL A 189 8.64 -19.34 1.49
N SER A 190 9.27 -20.46 1.91
CA SER A 190 9.36 -20.84 3.31
C SER A 190 10.49 -20.08 4.01
N GLY A 191 10.21 -19.50 5.18
CA GLY A 191 11.16 -18.65 5.92
C GLY A 191 12.31 -19.37 6.64
N ALA A 192 12.46 -20.69 6.52
CA ALA A 192 13.39 -21.48 7.34
C ALA A 192 14.34 -22.42 6.59
N GLU A 193 14.26 -22.55 5.26
CA GLU A 193 15.21 -23.37 4.52
C GLU A 193 16.00 -22.53 3.49
N PRO A 194 17.34 -22.73 3.39
CA PRO A 194 18.08 -22.23 2.25
C PRO A 194 17.48 -22.86 0.98
N LEU A 195 17.24 -22.05 -0.04
CA LEU A 195 16.69 -22.42 -1.34
C LEU A 195 17.40 -23.67 -1.87
N LYS A 196 16.81 -24.86 -1.66
CA LYS A 196 17.26 -26.06 -2.36
C LYS A 196 17.09 -25.79 -3.84
N GLN A 197 18.20 -25.82 -4.57
CA GLN A 197 18.24 -25.68 -6.01
C GLN A 197 17.33 -26.75 -6.64
N THR A 198 16.14 -26.36 -7.06
CA THR A 198 15.35 -27.20 -7.95
C THR A 198 15.94 -27.01 -9.36
N ALA A 199 16.58 -28.06 -9.86
CA ALA A 199 17.28 -28.07 -11.17
C ALA A 199 16.36 -27.89 -12.40
N THR A 200 15.11 -27.50 -12.23
CA THR A 200 14.17 -27.25 -13.32
C THR A 200 14.12 -25.77 -13.62
N VAL A 201 14.60 -25.39 -14.80
CA VAL A 201 14.36 -24.07 -15.41
C VAL A 201 12.85 -23.93 -15.61
N ILE A 202 12.19 -23.17 -14.76
CA ILE A 202 10.74 -22.97 -14.77
C ILE A 202 10.47 -21.52 -15.22
N GLY A 203 9.63 -21.36 -16.22
CA GLY A 203 9.19 -20.09 -16.77
C GLY A 203 9.19 -20.10 -18.29
N SER A 204 8.41 -19.21 -18.88
CA SER A 204 8.31 -19.08 -20.33
C SER A 204 9.53 -18.34 -20.88
N ALA A 205 10.13 -18.88 -21.92
CA ALA A 205 11.29 -18.31 -22.58
C ALA A 205 11.02 -16.85 -23.01
N GLY A 206 11.94 -15.98 -22.69
CA GLY A 206 11.85 -14.54 -22.97
C GLY A 206 11.19 -13.71 -21.85
N TYR A 207 10.28 -14.29 -21.03
CA TYR A 207 9.61 -13.54 -19.95
C TYR A 207 10.23 -13.77 -18.57
N ALA A 208 10.91 -14.90 -18.37
CA ALA A 208 11.48 -15.27 -17.09
C ALA A 208 12.65 -14.36 -16.69
N ALA A 209 12.68 -13.92 -15.45
CA ALA A 209 13.78 -13.13 -14.90
C ALA A 209 15.09 -13.93 -14.85
N PRO A 210 16.28 -13.28 -14.98
CA PRO A 210 17.58 -13.97 -14.99
C PRO A 210 17.80 -14.86 -13.76
N GLU A 211 17.45 -14.39 -12.57
CA GLU A 211 17.58 -15.16 -11.33
C GLU A 211 16.61 -16.35 -11.27
N GLN A 212 15.46 -16.24 -11.93
CA GLN A 212 14.50 -17.35 -12.03
C GLN A 212 15.03 -18.47 -12.92
N ALA A 213 15.70 -18.13 -14.02
CA ALA A 213 16.37 -19.11 -14.88
C ALA A 213 17.47 -19.89 -14.13
N LEU A 214 18.05 -19.28 -13.07
CA LEU A 214 19.00 -19.93 -12.17
C LEU A 214 18.33 -20.69 -11.00
N GLY A 215 17.00 -20.85 -10.99
CA GLY A 215 16.25 -21.50 -9.91
C GLY A 215 16.06 -20.67 -8.64
N LYS A 216 16.47 -19.39 -8.64
CA LYS A 216 16.47 -18.47 -7.48
C LYS A 216 15.39 -17.38 -7.60
N ALA A 217 14.18 -17.75 -8.04
CA ALA A 217 13.07 -16.81 -8.17
C ALA A 217 12.76 -16.12 -6.83
N VAL A 218 12.54 -14.80 -6.88
CA VAL A 218 12.14 -13.91 -5.79
C VAL A 218 10.90 -13.11 -6.20
N PHE A 219 10.26 -12.36 -5.31
CA PHE A 219 9.08 -11.55 -5.65
C PHE A 219 9.35 -10.55 -6.80
N ALA A 220 10.55 -9.99 -6.85
CA ALA A 220 10.98 -9.11 -7.93
C ALA A 220 11.06 -9.83 -9.30
N SER A 221 11.07 -11.16 -9.35
CA SER A 221 11.04 -11.92 -10.60
C SER A 221 9.69 -11.81 -11.31
N ASP A 222 8.58 -11.80 -10.56
CA ASP A 222 7.24 -11.57 -11.14
C ASP A 222 7.11 -10.14 -11.67
N ILE A 223 7.73 -9.15 -11.00
CA ILE A 223 7.74 -7.76 -11.47
C ILE A 223 8.49 -7.64 -12.81
N PHE A 224 9.61 -8.33 -12.95
CA PHE A 224 10.34 -8.40 -14.21
C PHE A 224 9.48 -9.01 -15.32
N SER A 225 8.86 -10.16 -15.07
CA SER A 225 8.01 -10.84 -16.04
C SER A 225 6.80 -9.99 -16.47
N LEU A 226 6.19 -9.25 -15.54
CA LEU A 226 5.13 -8.29 -15.85
C LEU A 226 5.66 -7.11 -16.68
N GLY A 227 6.85 -6.59 -16.37
CA GLY A 227 7.52 -5.55 -17.16
C GLY A 227 7.76 -6.01 -18.61
N VAL A 228 8.35 -7.19 -18.79
CA VAL A 228 8.58 -7.78 -20.13
C VAL A 228 7.27 -8.02 -20.87
N THR A 229 6.23 -8.46 -20.17
CA THR A 229 4.87 -8.57 -20.74
C THR A 229 4.39 -7.22 -21.28
N CYS A 230 4.59 -6.13 -20.53
CA CYS A 230 4.25 -4.78 -20.98
C CYS A 230 5.05 -4.32 -22.21
N LEU A 231 6.36 -4.64 -22.26
CA LEU A 231 7.18 -4.33 -23.44
C LEU A 231 6.65 -5.06 -24.69
N HIS A 232 6.31 -6.34 -24.56
CA HIS A 232 5.70 -7.12 -25.64
C HIS A 232 4.37 -6.49 -26.11
N LEU A 233 3.50 -6.09 -25.18
CA LEU A 233 2.22 -5.44 -25.51
C LEU A 233 2.39 -4.09 -26.21
N LEU A 234 3.43 -3.32 -25.88
CA LEU A 234 3.72 -2.03 -26.52
C LEU A 234 4.26 -2.15 -27.93
N THR A 235 5.11 -3.13 -28.15
CA THR A 235 5.87 -3.24 -29.42
C THR A 235 5.27 -4.25 -30.39
N GLY A 236 4.48 -5.21 -29.89
CA GLY A 236 4.01 -6.35 -30.66
C GLY A 236 5.10 -7.39 -30.99
N LEU A 237 6.35 -7.16 -30.55
CA LEU A 237 7.48 -8.04 -30.83
C LEU A 237 7.77 -8.99 -29.66
N HIS A 238 8.24 -10.19 -29.99
CA HIS A 238 8.60 -11.17 -28.97
C HIS A 238 9.78 -10.66 -28.11
N PRO A 239 9.81 -10.92 -26.80
CA PRO A 239 10.82 -10.38 -25.90
C PRO A 239 12.27 -10.66 -26.31
N PHE A 240 12.55 -11.74 -27.02
CA PHE A 240 13.90 -12.03 -27.53
C PHE A 240 14.38 -11.00 -28.57
N ASP A 241 13.47 -10.38 -29.31
CA ASP A 241 13.79 -9.37 -30.30
C ASP A 241 13.98 -7.98 -29.70
N LEU A 242 13.55 -7.80 -28.44
CA LEU A 242 13.62 -6.54 -27.71
C LEU A 242 14.86 -6.39 -26.83
N TYR A 243 15.71 -7.43 -26.75
CA TYR A 243 16.92 -7.43 -25.95
C TYR A 243 18.18 -7.55 -26.81
N SER A 244 19.04 -6.54 -26.74
CA SER A 244 20.36 -6.57 -27.39
C SER A 244 21.38 -7.29 -26.51
N VAL A 245 21.86 -8.44 -26.97
CA VAL A 245 22.87 -9.22 -26.26
C VAL A 245 24.24 -8.51 -26.30
N SER A 246 24.53 -7.77 -27.39
CA SER A 246 25.78 -7.04 -27.55
C SER A 246 25.90 -5.87 -26.56
N ASP A 247 24.80 -5.18 -26.31
CA ASP A 247 24.77 -3.99 -25.46
C ASP A 247 24.34 -4.31 -24.02
N ASP A 248 23.97 -5.57 -23.74
CA ASP A 248 23.37 -6.05 -22.48
C ASP A 248 22.20 -5.16 -22.02
N ALA A 249 21.36 -4.75 -22.98
CA ALA A 249 20.31 -3.75 -22.76
C ALA A 249 19.00 -4.07 -23.49
N TRP A 250 17.89 -3.59 -22.92
CA TRP A 250 16.62 -3.56 -23.59
C TRP A 250 16.57 -2.42 -24.61
N VAL A 251 16.26 -2.73 -25.88
CA VAL A 251 16.20 -1.78 -27.01
C VAL A 251 14.77 -1.50 -27.48
N TRP A 252 13.79 -1.84 -26.67
CA TRP A 252 12.36 -1.80 -26.98
C TRP A 252 11.84 -0.43 -27.44
N GLN A 253 12.43 0.68 -26.94
CA GLN A 253 12.00 2.04 -27.32
C GLN A 253 12.19 2.33 -28.81
N SER A 254 13.14 1.66 -29.46
CA SER A 254 13.40 1.80 -30.89
C SER A 254 12.31 1.15 -31.77
N TYR A 255 11.48 0.30 -31.16
CA TYR A 255 10.40 -0.43 -31.85
C TYR A 255 9.00 0.09 -31.52
N LEU A 256 8.90 1.22 -30.84
CA LEU A 256 7.61 1.83 -30.54
C LEU A 256 6.98 2.41 -31.83
N THR A 257 5.74 2.05 -32.08
CA THR A 257 4.93 2.62 -33.18
C THR A 257 4.33 3.97 -32.85
N SER A 258 4.19 4.27 -31.54
CA SER A 258 3.71 5.55 -31.01
C SER A 258 4.51 5.96 -29.78
N ALA A 259 4.68 7.27 -29.59
CA ALA A 259 5.37 7.79 -28.41
C ALA A 259 4.57 7.46 -27.14
N ILE A 260 5.27 7.04 -26.09
CA ILE A 260 4.70 6.85 -24.75
C ILE A 260 5.22 7.91 -23.80
N SER A 261 4.55 8.08 -22.66
CA SER A 261 4.98 9.04 -21.63
C SER A 261 6.38 8.68 -21.09
N PRO A 262 7.30 9.65 -20.94
CA PRO A 262 8.62 9.39 -20.36
C PRO A 262 8.56 8.79 -18.96
N ALA A 263 7.48 9.03 -18.26
CA ALA A 263 7.22 8.49 -16.94
C ALA A 263 6.97 6.98 -16.97
N LEU A 264 6.13 6.50 -17.89
CA LEU A 264 5.90 5.06 -18.09
C LEU A 264 7.17 4.36 -18.58
N ALA A 265 7.91 4.97 -19.50
CA ALA A 265 9.16 4.41 -19.99
C ALA A 265 10.15 4.14 -18.84
N ARG A 266 10.37 5.10 -17.94
CA ARG A 266 11.23 4.94 -16.77
C ARG A 266 10.79 3.82 -15.83
N VAL A 267 9.47 3.69 -15.60
CA VAL A 267 8.94 2.62 -14.76
C VAL A 267 9.19 1.26 -15.40
N LEU A 268 8.92 1.12 -16.70
CA LEU A 268 9.16 -0.13 -17.43
C LEU A 268 10.65 -0.50 -17.46
N ASP A 269 11.54 0.45 -17.76
CA ASP A 269 12.99 0.23 -17.75
C ASP A 269 13.48 -0.28 -16.38
N ARG A 270 12.94 0.26 -15.29
CA ARG A 270 13.27 -0.19 -13.94
C ARG A 270 12.65 -1.56 -13.61
N MET A 271 11.44 -1.86 -14.09
CA MET A 271 10.83 -3.18 -13.90
C MET A 271 11.64 -4.30 -14.57
N VAL A 272 12.16 -4.06 -15.78
CA VAL A 272 12.93 -5.04 -16.54
C VAL A 272 14.43 -4.98 -16.29
N ASN A 273 14.89 -4.24 -15.27
CA ASN A 273 16.30 -4.20 -14.94
C ASN A 273 16.78 -5.58 -14.50
N ARG A 274 17.89 -6.06 -15.08
CA ARG A 274 18.45 -7.39 -14.81
C ARG A 274 19.10 -7.48 -13.44
N ARG A 275 19.56 -6.35 -12.89
CA ARG A 275 20.16 -6.28 -11.56
C ARG A 275 19.10 -6.11 -10.50
N LEU A 276 18.97 -7.09 -9.61
CA LEU A 276 17.96 -7.09 -8.53
C LEU A 276 17.97 -5.81 -7.65
N PRO A 277 19.12 -5.25 -7.22
CA PRO A 277 19.11 -4.05 -6.40
C PRO A 277 18.60 -2.79 -7.11
N GLU A 278 18.67 -2.75 -8.44
CA GLU A 278 18.22 -1.63 -9.27
C GLU A 278 16.76 -1.78 -9.70
N ARG A 279 16.18 -2.98 -9.57
CA ARG A 279 14.80 -3.30 -9.87
C ARG A 279 13.88 -2.96 -8.68
N TYR A 280 12.58 -2.89 -8.94
CA TYR A 280 11.60 -2.83 -7.86
C TYR A 280 11.58 -4.13 -7.04
N GLY A 281 11.68 -4.01 -5.72
CA GLY A 281 11.61 -5.17 -4.82
C GLY A 281 10.19 -5.67 -4.57
N THR A 282 9.17 -4.82 -4.75
CA THR A 282 7.76 -5.12 -4.46
C THR A 282 6.82 -4.52 -5.51
N ALA A 283 5.66 -5.15 -5.73
CA ALA A 283 4.61 -4.63 -6.61
C ALA A 283 4.07 -3.28 -6.12
N GLN A 284 4.04 -3.05 -4.82
CA GLN A 284 3.65 -1.78 -4.22
C GLN A 284 4.61 -0.65 -4.61
N ALA A 285 5.92 -0.93 -4.70
CA ALA A 285 6.88 0.07 -5.12
C ALA A 285 6.67 0.51 -6.58
N VAL A 286 6.29 -0.42 -7.48
CA VAL A 286 5.92 -0.09 -8.86
C VAL A 286 4.66 0.75 -8.90
N LEU A 287 3.61 0.33 -8.17
CA LEU A 287 2.35 1.08 -8.06
C LEU A 287 2.60 2.49 -7.54
N ALA A 288 3.43 2.64 -6.53
CA ALA A 288 3.82 3.94 -6.02
C ALA A 288 4.44 4.80 -7.13
N ASP A 289 5.39 4.28 -7.91
CA ASP A 289 6.03 5.02 -8.99
C ASP A 289 5.08 5.41 -10.13
N LEU A 290 4.20 4.50 -10.55
CA LEU A 290 3.18 4.79 -11.58
C LEU A 290 2.25 5.93 -11.14
N ARG A 291 1.84 5.95 -9.91
CA ARG A 291 0.97 6.97 -9.32
C ARG A 291 1.66 8.32 -9.21
N TRP A 292 2.91 8.31 -8.75
CA TRP A 292 3.75 9.49 -8.62
C TRP A 292 4.09 10.13 -9.97
N SER A 293 4.08 9.34 -11.03
CA SER A 293 4.38 9.79 -12.39
C SER A 293 3.22 10.51 -13.07
N GLY A 294 2.06 10.68 -12.40
CA GLY A 294 0.89 11.34 -13.00
C GLY A 294 0.23 10.52 -14.10
N LEU A 295 0.55 9.24 -14.21
CA LEU A 295 -0.10 8.28 -15.11
C LEU A 295 -1.49 7.92 -14.53
N VAL A 296 -2.36 8.93 -14.44
CA VAL A 296 -3.76 8.75 -14.07
C VAL A 296 -4.48 8.23 -15.31
N LEU A 297 -5.10 7.08 -15.20
CA LEU A 297 -6.10 6.66 -16.18
C LEU A 297 -7.19 7.74 -16.24
N GLY A 298 -7.38 8.32 -17.43
CA GLY A 298 -8.54 9.18 -17.70
C GLY A 298 -9.82 8.49 -17.24
N ASP A 299 -10.81 9.27 -16.87
CA ASP A 299 -12.09 8.92 -16.28
C ASP A 299 -12.50 7.45 -16.48
N ARG A 300 -12.31 6.66 -15.45
CA ARG A 300 -12.95 5.34 -15.37
C ARG A 300 -14.46 5.56 -15.38
N PRO A 301 -15.26 4.82 -16.17
CA PRO A 301 -16.68 4.75 -15.89
C PRO A 301 -16.83 4.30 -14.44
N ALA A 302 -17.53 5.09 -13.65
CA ALA A 302 -17.80 4.86 -12.24
C ALA A 302 -18.26 3.41 -12.05
N PHE A 303 -17.65 2.69 -11.08
CA PHE A 303 -18.22 1.44 -10.60
C PHE A 303 -19.69 1.70 -10.25
N PRO A 304 -20.62 0.83 -10.61
CA PRO A 304 -22.02 1.02 -10.27
C PRO A 304 -22.16 1.20 -8.76
N THR A 305 -22.79 2.29 -8.38
CA THR A 305 -23.22 2.55 -7.00
C THR A 305 -24.07 1.37 -6.49
N PRO A 306 -24.03 1.04 -5.19
CA PRO A 306 -24.66 -0.15 -4.61
C PRO A 306 -26.20 -0.26 -4.73
N ALA A 307 -26.85 0.60 -5.49
CA ALA A 307 -28.32 0.65 -5.59
C ALA A 307 -28.96 -0.32 -6.61
N GLN A 308 -28.18 -1.06 -7.41
CA GLN A 308 -28.75 -1.96 -8.44
C GLN A 308 -28.32 -3.43 -8.36
N ALA A 309 -27.73 -3.88 -7.25
CA ALA A 309 -27.44 -5.30 -7.01
C ALA A 309 -28.28 -5.84 -5.84
N GLN A 310 -29.61 -5.74 -5.96
CA GLN A 310 -30.52 -6.53 -5.14
C GLN A 310 -30.92 -7.77 -5.93
N SER A 311 -30.15 -8.86 -5.77
CA SER A 311 -30.62 -10.25 -5.79
C SER A 311 -29.46 -11.21 -6.03
N SER A 312 -28.75 -11.61 -5.00
CA SER A 312 -28.22 -12.94 -4.71
C SER A 312 -27.24 -12.80 -3.53
N GLY A 313 -27.66 -13.32 -2.39
CA GLY A 313 -26.98 -13.11 -1.13
C GLY A 313 -25.66 -13.86 -1.01
N GLN A 314 -24.63 -13.09 -0.65
CA GLN A 314 -23.63 -13.43 0.37
C GLN A 314 -22.83 -12.15 0.67
N PRO A 315 -22.47 -11.82 1.91
CA PRO A 315 -21.87 -10.54 2.27
C PRO A 315 -20.42 -10.49 1.82
N ARG A 316 -20.13 -9.64 0.84
CA ARG A 316 -18.77 -9.20 0.51
C ARG A 316 -18.23 -8.41 1.69
N GLY A 317 -17.02 -8.72 2.16
CA GLY A 317 -16.32 -7.96 3.19
C GLY A 317 -16.32 -6.47 2.85
N ALA A 318 -16.87 -5.65 3.75
CA ALA A 318 -16.96 -4.21 3.59
C ALA A 318 -15.54 -3.59 3.54
N ALA A 319 -15.34 -2.58 2.68
CA ALA A 319 -14.15 -1.75 2.71
C ALA A 319 -13.95 -1.20 4.14
N PRO A 320 -12.70 -1.04 4.61
CA PRO A 320 -12.43 -0.52 5.94
C PRO A 320 -13.05 0.88 6.08
N VAL A 321 -14.00 1.00 6.99
CA VAL A 321 -14.73 2.24 7.26
C VAL A 321 -14.15 2.87 8.51
N TRP A 322 -13.80 4.16 8.42
CA TRP A 322 -13.42 4.94 9.59
C TRP A 322 -14.67 5.55 10.21
N GLU A 323 -14.91 5.28 11.49
CA GLU A 323 -16.08 5.74 12.22
C GLU A 323 -15.68 6.57 13.44
N GLN A 324 -16.48 7.58 13.74
CA GLN A 324 -16.29 8.34 14.96
C GLN A 324 -16.66 7.48 16.17
N ARG A 325 -15.67 7.19 17.02
CA ARG A 325 -15.87 6.42 18.25
C ARG A 325 -16.51 7.29 19.34
N PHE A 326 -15.95 8.46 19.60
CA PHE A 326 -16.48 9.47 20.49
C PHE A 326 -15.85 10.85 20.21
N ALA A 327 -16.37 11.88 20.85
CA ALA A 327 -15.83 13.24 20.80
C ALA A 327 -15.81 13.86 22.21
N LEU A 328 -14.79 14.66 22.47
CA LEU A 328 -14.68 15.47 23.68
C LEU A 328 -14.99 16.92 23.33
N SER A 329 -15.82 17.58 24.11
CA SER A 329 -16.08 19.01 23.98
C SER A 329 -15.19 19.78 24.97
N LEU A 330 -14.60 20.87 24.51
CA LEU A 330 -13.74 21.79 25.24
C LEU A 330 -14.33 23.21 25.20
N PRO A 331 -15.45 23.47 25.89
CA PRO A 331 -16.16 24.74 25.74
C PRO A 331 -15.24 25.96 25.96
N GLY A 332 -15.16 26.84 24.97
CA GLY A 332 -14.33 28.04 24.98
C GLY A 332 -12.83 27.80 24.78
N ILE A 333 -12.39 26.58 24.42
CA ILE A 333 -10.97 26.23 24.33
C ILE A 333 -10.65 25.51 23.04
N VAL A 334 -9.80 26.12 22.23
CA VAL A 334 -9.28 25.51 21.00
C VAL A 334 -7.97 24.78 21.28
N ALA A 335 -7.89 23.53 20.90
CA ALA A 335 -6.67 22.74 20.92
C ALA A 335 -5.93 22.90 19.58
N ASN A 336 -4.80 23.63 19.57
CA ASN A 336 -4.01 23.94 18.37
C ASN A 336 -3.01 22.85 18.01
N GLY A 337 -2.50 22.11 18.99
CA GLY A 337 -1.53 21.04 18.80
C GLY A 337 -1.98 19.75 19.48
N LEU A 338 -1.54 18.62 18.95
CA LEU A 338 -1.89 17.29 19.40
C LEU A 338 -0.68 16.37 19.33
N ALA A 339 -0.45 15.59 20.36
CA ALA A 339 0.52 14.50 20.36
C ALA A 339 -0.06 13.27 21.05
N ILE A 340 0.33 12.08 20.60
CA ILE A 340 -0.02 10.81 21.24
C ILE A 340 1.23 10.22 21.88
N SER A 341 1.10 9.66 23.09
CA SER A 341 2.21 9.04 23.79
C SER A 341 2.76 7.82 23.04
N PRO A 342 4.07 7.51 23.14
CA PRO A 342 4.67 6.37 22.44
C PRO A 342 4.01 5.02 22.76
N ASN A 343 3.39 4.88 23.94
CA ASN A 343 2.64 3.68 24.32
C ASN A 343 1.16 3.68 23.87
N GLY A 344 0.70 4.75 23.20
CA GLY A 344 -0.67 4.90 22.71
C GLY A 344 -1.76 5.11 23.76
N ARG A 345 -1.39 5.32 25.06
CA ARG A 345 -2.37 5.39 26.15
C ARG A 345 -2.82 6.81 26.50
N ALA A 346 -2.02 7.80 26.18
CA ALA A 346 -2.31 9.18 26.54
C ALA A 346 -2.20 10.12 25.34
N ILE A 347 -2.96 11.20 25.38
CA ILE A 347 -2.96 12.27 24.39
C ILE A 347 -2.64 13.57 25.12
N ALA A 348 -1.73 14.37 24.56
CA ALA A 348 -1.45 15.71 25.00
C ALA A 348 -2.01 16.72 23.98
N THR A 349 -2.67 17.76 24.47
CA THR A 349 -3.18 18.88 23.64
C THR A 349 -2.57 20.20 24.08
N ALA A 350 -2.11 20.98 23.11
CA ALA A 350 -1.67 22.36 23.27
C ALA A 350 -2.84 23.29 23.05
N CYS A 351 -3.24 24.06 24.05
CA CYS A 351 -4.48 24.81 24.05
C CYS A 351 -4.26 26.33 23.91
N ALA A 352 -5.25 27.00 23.29
CA ALA A 352 -5.23 28.46 23.09
C ALA A 352 -5.32 29.25 24.41
N ASP A 353 -5.83 28.64 25.49
CA ASP A 353 -5.91 29.22 26.83
C ASP A 353 -4.59 29.20 27.63
N GLY A 354 -3.48 28.78 26.98
CA GLY A 354 -2.17 28.65 27.61
C GLY A 354 -1.99 27.37 28.45
N THR A 355 -2.92 26.43 28.37
CA THR A 355 -2.81 25.16 29.08
C THR A 355 -2.30 24.05 28.14
N VAL A 356 -1.63 23.04 28.72
CA VAL A 356 -1.39 21.75 28.11
C VAL A 356 -2.22 20.72 28.87
N ARG A 357 -3.04 19.95 28.16
CA ARG A 357 -3.95 18.98 28.79
C ARG A 357 -3.60 17.57 28.37
N LEU A 358 -3.68 16.66 29.34
CA LEU A 358 -3.42 15.24 29.18
C LEU A 358 -4.73 14.46 29.33
N TRP A 359 -4.98 13.55 28.39
CA TRP A 359 -6.20 12.76 28.29
C TRP A 359 -5.88 11.29 28.12
N ASP A 360 -6.73 10.42 28.63
CA ASP A 360 -6.69 8.99 28.36
C ASP A 360 -7.20 8.72 26.93
N CYS A 361 -6.38 8.02 26.14
CA CYS A 361 -6.67 7.74 24.72
C CYS A 361 -7.83 6.75 24.53
N THR A 362 -8.15 5.94 25.54
CA THR A 362 -9.15 4.86 25.44
C THR A 362 -10.57 5.33 25.72
N ASN A 363 -10.74 6.25 26.65
CA ASN A 363 -12.04 6.71 27.14
C ASN A 363 -12.22 8.24 27.10
N GLY A 364 -11.17 9.00 26.77
CA GLY A 364 -11.21 10.46 26.73
C GLY A 364 -11.22 11.14 28.11
N ALA A 365 -10.99 10.42 29.19
CA ALA A 365 -10.96 11.02 30.52
C ALA A 365 -9.78 12.00 30.65
N ALA A 366 -10.02 13.16 31.28
CA ALA A 366 -8.96 14.10 31.61
C ALA A 366 -8.07 13.51 32.71
N ILE A 367 -6.77 13.38 32.41
CA ILE A 367 -5.76 12.89 33.38
C ILE A 367 -5.20 14.06 34.16
N HIS A 368 -4.72 15.11 33.46
CA HIS A 368 -4.10 16.27 34.09
C HIS A 368 -4.20 17.53 33.23
N THR A 369 -4.14 18.71 33.87
CA THR A 369 -4.05 20.00 33.17
C THR A 369 -2.84 20.76 33.67
N PHE A 370 -1.84 20.90 32.85
CA PHE A 370 -0.67 21.72 33.12
C PHE A 370 -1.01 23.18 32.85
N ARG A 371 -0.92 23.98 33.88
CA ARG A 371 -1.19 25.42 33.84
C ARG A 371 -0.16 26.17 34.67
N ARG A 372 -0.05 27.45 34.38
CA ARG A 372 0.79 28.31 35.22
C ARG A 372 0.33 28.28 36.67
N SER A 373 1.26 28.07 37.60
CA SER A 373 0.97 28.19 39.02
C SER A 373 0.54 29.63 39.37
N LEU A 374 -0.37 29.79 40.34
CA LEU A 374 -0.89 31.08 40.79
C LEU A 374 0.17 32.01 41.38
N GLY A 375 1.41 31.57 41.57
CA GLY A 375 2.57 32.38 41.93
C GLY A 375 3.23 33.03 40.72
N LEU A 376 3.70 34.28 40.85
CA LEU A 376 4.31 35.11 39.78
C LEU A 376 5.53 34.49 39.08
N LEU A 377 6.13 33.41 39.62
CA LEU A 377 7.42 32.84 39.17
C LEU A 377 7.36 31.36 38.76
N GLY A 378 6.18 30.72 38.71
CA GLY A 378 6.07 29.30 38.35
C GLY A 378 6.15 29.05 36.83
N PRO A 379 6.66 27.87 36.39
CA PRO A 379 6.66 27.46 34.98
C PRO A 379 5.22 27.35 34.46
N GLY A 380 4.97 27.86 33.27
CA GLY A 380 3.66 27.82 32.62
C GLY A 380 3.53 28.86 31.52
N HIS A 381 2.82 28.52 30.44
CA HIS A 381 2.61 29.42 29.30
C HIS A 381 1.75 30.64 29.70
N ARG A 382 2.09 31.78 29.11
CA ARG A 382 1.37 33.07 29.29
C ARG A 382 0.49 33.43 28.09
N GLY A 383 0.54 32.65 27.03
CA GLY A 383 -0.17 32.86 25.79
C GLY A 383 -0.53 31.52 25.15
N VAL A 384 -0.98 31.60 23.92
CA VAL A 384 -1.40 30.44 23.11
C VAL A 384 -0.27 29.40 23.02
N VAL A 385 -0.56 28.15 23.35
CA VAL A 385 0.34 27.01 23.10
C VAL A 385 0.07 26.49 21.70
N ASN A 386 1.11 26.47 20.85
CA ASN A 386 0.99 26.10 19.45
C ASN A 386 1.33 24.64 19.18
N ALA A 387 2.32 24.10 19.88
CA ALA A 387 2.85 22.77 19.62
C ALA A 387 3.12 21.99 20.90
N VAL A 388 2.96 20.68 20.82
CA VAL A 388 3.21 19.74 21.91
C VAL A 388 3.75 18.43 21.33
N VAL A 389 4.71 17.81 22.02
CA VAL A 389 5.27 16.50 21.69
C VAL A 389 5.57 15.71 22.95
N PHE A 390 5.44 14.39 22.91
CA PHE A 390 5.96 13.52 23.97
C PHE A 390 7.45 13.28 23.77
N THR A 391 8.19 13.08 24.84
CA THR A 391 9.53 12.49 24.77
C THR A 391 9.47 11.06 24.22
N PRO A 392 10.50 10.56 23.54
CA PRO A 392 10.52 9.18 23.04
C PRO A 392 10.36 8.13 24.13
N ALA A 393 10.85 8.41 25.35
CA ALA A 393 10.65 7.54 26.51
C ALA A 393 9.20 7.58 27.05
N GLY A 394 8.43 8.63 26.69
CA GLY A 394 7.06 8.82 27.19
C GLY A 394 6.98 9.28 28.65
N ASP A 395 8.09 9.74 29.22
CA ASP A 395 8.21 10.21 30.62
C ASP A 395 7.86 11.70 30.79
N ALA A 396 7.89 12.46 29.71
CA ALA A 396 7.59 13.88 29.72
C ALA A 396 6.90 14.35 28.43
N ILE A 397 6.35 15.57 28.51
CA ILE A 397 5.79 16.33 27.40
C ILE A 397 6.61 17.59 27.23
N VAL A 398 6.85 18.01 25.98
CA VAL A 398 7.43 19.32 25.69
C VAL A 398 6.43 20.16 24.93
N SER A 399 6.22 21.40 25.36
CA SER A 399 5.29 22.34 24.74
C SER A 399 5.96 23.66 24.38
N GLY A 400 5.50 24.26 23.29
CA GLY A 400 5.98 25.57 22.83
C GLY A 400 4.83 26.48 22.44
N GLY A 401 4.94 27.77 22.73
CA GLY A 401 3.87 28.72 22.56
C GLY A 401 4.28 30.07 21.96
N GLU A 402 3.28 30.95 21.81
CA GLU A 402 3.46 32.33 21.35
C GLU A 402 4.24 33.21 22.35
N ASP A 403 4.25 32.82 23.60
CA ASP A 403 5.00 33.45 24.68
C ASP A 403 6.51 33.22 24.62
N SER A 404 6.98 32.58 23.56
CA SER A 404 8.39 32.23 23.35
C SER A 404 8.96 31.28 24.40
N GLN A 405 8.10 30.55 25.11
CA GLN A 405 8.53 29.60 26.12
C GLN A 405 8.51 28.18 25.58
N LEU A 406 9.55 27.41 25.93
CA LEU A 406 9.63 25.98 25.75
C LEU A 406 9.61 25.35 27.15
N ILE A 407 8.64 24.50 27.44
CA ILE A 407 8.46 23.93 28.77
C ILE A 407 8.41 22.41 28.66
N ARG A 408 9.27 21.74 29.45
CA ARG A 408 9.23 20.29 29.68
C ARG A 408 8.39 19.99 30.90
N TRP A 409 7.37 19.16 30.77
CA TRP A 409 6.46 18.73 31.82
C TRP A 409 6.75 17.27 32.15
N SER A 410 7.16 16.99 33.39
CA SER A 410 7.32 15.62 33.86
C SER A 410 5.96 14.97 34.06
N LEU A 411 5.78 13.75 33.59
CA LEU A 411 4.55 12.96 33.79
C LEU A 411 4.55 12.19 35.11
N GLU A 412 5.69 12.08 35.77
CA GLU A 412 5.81 11.46 37.08
C GLU A 412 5.41 12.44 38.18
N THR A 413 5.95 13.67 38.11
CA THR A 413 5.74 14.69 39.18
C THR A 413 4.71 15.74 38.81
N TYR A 414 4.26 15.79 37.56
CA TYR A 414 3.38 16.83 37.00
C TYR A 414 3.93 18.25 37.14
N THR A 415 5.25 18.39 37.22
CA THR A 415 5.93 19.70 37.34
C THR A 415 6.48 20.13 35.98
N GLY A 416 6.52 21.45 35.75
CA GLY A 416 7.12 22.05 34.55
C GLY A 416 8.53 22.54 34.81
N GLN A 417 9.40 22.40 33.80
CA GLN A 417 10.74 22.99 33.74
C GLN A 417 10.83 23.85 32.50
N GLN A 418 11.13 25.13 32.64
CA GLN A 418 11.35 26.01 31.49
C GLN A 418 12.74 25.74 30.90
N LEU A 419 12.75 25.52 29.57
CA LEU A 419 13.99 25.36 28.80
C LEU A 419 14.38 26.72 28.21
N PRO A 420 15.65 27.13 28.25
CA PRO A 420 16.09 28.43 27.78
C PRO A 420 16.08 28.50 26.25
N VAL A 421 15.08 29.11 25.66
CA VAL A 421 14.98 29.43 24.23
C VAL A 421 14.95 30.95 24.06
N SER A 422 15.67 31.51 23.10
CA SER A 422 15.75 32.94 22.91
C SER A 422 14.67 33.48 21.94
N GLY A 423 13.71 34.19 22.49
CA GLY A 423 13.19 35.42 21.93
C GLY A 423 12.04 35.40 20.94
N TRP A 424 11.57 34.26 20.36
CA TRP A 424 10.53 34.27 19.33
C TRP A 424 9.47 33.18 19.51
N GLN A 425 8.24 33.42 19.01
CA GLN A 425 7.15 32.45 19.06
C GLN A 425 7.56 31.08 18.55
N ILE A 426 7.26 30.02 19.30
CA ILE A 426 7.45 28.64 18.87
C ILE A 426 6.24 28.22 18.06
N SER A 427 6.49 27.73 16.85
CA SER A 427 5.44 27.37 15.89
C SER A 427 5.31 25.87 15.66
N ALA A 428 6.40 25.12 15.75
CA ALA A 428 6.43 23.68 15.50
C ALA A 428 7.48 23.00 16.34
N LEU A 429 7.20 21.75 16.73
CA LEU A 429 8.10 20.87 17.46
C LEU A 429 8.17 19.52 16.76
N ALA A 430 9.36 18.94 16.67
CA ALA A 430 9.53 17.58 16.19
C ALA A 430 10.70 16.90 16.92
N TRP A 431 10.54 15.61 17.21
CA TRP A 431 11.59 14.84 17.85
C TRP A 431 12.49 14.17 16.82
N ALA A 432 13.80 14.34 16.93
CA ALA A 432 14.78 13.84 15.96
C ALA A 432 15.49 12.57 16.48
N PRO A 433 15.32 11.39 15.83
CA PRO A 433 16.13 10.21 16.10
C PRO A 433 17.56 10.32 15.52
N PRO A 434 18.56 9.58 16.04
CA PRO A 434 18.47 8.66 17.15
C PRO A 434 18.60 9.38 18.51
N GLY A 435 17.55 9.40 19.30
CA GLY A 435 17.55 9.78 20.71
C GLY A 435 17.21 11.25 20.97
N ASP A 436 18.01 12.02 21.63
CA ASP A 436 17.66 13.07 22.55
C ASP A 436 17.67 14.51 21.98
N THR A 437 17.43 14.67 20.69
CA THR A 437 17.43 16.02 20.07
C THR A 437 16.02 16.47 19.70
N LEU A 438 15.58 17.59 20.27
CA LEU A 438 14.32 18.24 19.90
C LEU A 438 14.58 19.33 18.86
N ALA A 439 13.88 19.28 17.74
CA ALA A 439 13.85 20.36 16.76
C ALA A 439 12.70 21.33 17.10
N VAL A 440 13.01 22.61 17.19
CA VAL A 440 12.09 23.70 17.56
C VAL A 440 12.05 24.72 16.42
N GLY A 441 10.92 24.86 15.75
CA GLY A 441 10.69 25.85 14.71
C GLY A 441 10.18 27.16 15.28
N SER A 442 10.75 28.27 14.81
CA SER A 442 10.51 29.60 15.34
C SER A 442 9.86 30.54 14.34
N GLY A 443 9.18 31.56 14.87
CA GLY A 443 8.54 32.62 14.10
C GLY A 443 9.50 33.55 13.35
N ASP A 444 10.80 33.55 13.70
CA ASP A 444 11.85 34.31 13.02
C ASP A 444 12.56 33.57 11.89
N GLY A 445 12.06 32.39 11.50
CA GLY A 445 12.66 31.55 10.47
C GLY A 445 13.84 30.69 10.92
N ARG A 446 14.14 30.68 12.21
CA ARG A 446 15.21 29.83 12.78
C ARG A 446 14.66 28.50 13.24
N ILE A 447 15.54 27.48 13.23
CA ILE A 447 15.27 26.18 13.82
C ILE A 447 16.36 25.94 14.87
N TYR A 448 15.95 25.55 16.05
CA TYR A 448 16.87 25.20 17.13
C TYR A 448 16.88 23.68 17.31
N LEU A 449 18.06 23.06 17.27
CA LEU A 449 18.26 21.66 17.63
C LEU A 449 18.72 21.60 19.07
N TRP A 450 17.87 21.08 19.94
CA TRP A 450 18.07 21.04 21.37
C TRP A 450 18.38 19.60 21.80
N PRO A 451 19.62 19.27 22.21
CA PRO A 451 19.92 17.99 22.85
C PRO A 451 19.34 18.00 24.27
N LEU A 452 18.40 17.07 24.52
CA LEU A 452 17.80 16.88 25.85
C LEU A 452 18.45 15.68 26.54
N ASP A 453 19.79 15.69 26.71
CA ASP A 453 20.48 14.64 27.44
C ASP A 453 20.05 14.62 28.92
N GLN A 454 19.85 13.44 29.49
CA GLN A 454 19.32 13.25 30.85
C GLN A 454 20.29 13.66 31.99
N SER A 455 21.53 13.98 31.63
CA SER A 455 22.50 14.47 32.63
C SER A 455 22.31 15.95 32.90
N ALA A 456 21.64 16.26 34.04
CA ALA A 456 21.19 17.59 34.47
C ALA A 456 22.32 18.63 34.69
N GLU A 457 23.56 18.35 34.36
CA GLU A 457 24.71 19.24 34.70
C GLU A 457 25.39 19.94 33.51
N GLN A 458 25.14 19.53 32.26
CA GLN A 458 25.71 20.23 31.13
C GLN A 458 24.68 21.11 30.41
N LYS A 459 24.82 22.44 30.56
CA LYS A 459 24.13 23.48 29.81
C LYS A 459 24.58 23.43 28.34
N SER A 460 24.14 22.45 27.55
CA SER A 460 24.38 22.44 26.13
C SER A 460 23.52 23.51 25.45
N SER A 461 24.18 24.45 24.78
CA SER A 461 23.49 25.46 23.98
C SER A 461 22.87 24.83 22.75
N PRO A 462 21.64 25.23 22.35
CA PRO A 462 21.02 24.70 21.16
C PRO A 462 21.81 25.08 19.90
N LYS A 463 21.90 24.15 18.97
CA LYS A 463 22.43 24.46 17.65
C LYS A 463 21.37 25.21 16.83
N THR A 464 21.71 26.39 16.31
CA THR A 464 20.80 27.21 15.50
C THR A 464 21.01 26.95 14.03
N LEU A 465 19.93 26.66 13.30
CA LEU A 465 19.90 26.54 11.84
C LEU A 465 19.21 27.79 11.29
N VAL A 466 19.93 28.52 10.43
CA VAL A 466 19.48 29.81 9.89
C VAL A 466 19.45 29.73 8.39
N HIS A 467 18.27 29.67 7.80
CA HIS A 467 18.12 29.76 6.34
C HIS A 467 16.71 30.14 5.87
N HIS A 468 15.61 29.80 6.62
CA HIS A 468 14.29 30.30 6.25
C HIS A 468 14.23 31.82 6.35
N GLN A 469 13.58 32.45 5.38
CA GLN A 469 13.43 33.91 5.31
C GLN A 469 12.17 34.42 6.01
N ASP A 470 11.27 33.52 6.40
CA ASP A 470 10.03 33.79 7.11
C ASP A 470 9.76 32.65 8.08
N ARG A 471 8.68 32.76 8.86
CA ARG A 471 8.27 31.79 9.90
C ARG A 471 8.37 30.35 9.42
N VAL A 472 9.00 29.50 10.24
CA VAL A 472 8.91 28.03 10.12
C VAL A 472 7.53 27.60 10.59
N THR A 473 6.75 27.00 9.73
CA THR A 473 5.33 26.64 9.99
C THR A 473 5.16 25.19 10.41
N ALA A 474 6.00 24.31 9.88
CA ALA A 474 5.92 22.88 10.15
C ALA A 474 7.30 22.24 10.17
N LEU A 475 7.44 21.21 11.02
CA LEU A 475 8.61 20.34 11.13
C LEU A 475 8.16 18.89 11.05
N ALA A 476 8.93 18.06 10.35
CA ALA A 476 8.76 16.62 10.33
C ALA A 476 10.13 15.94 10.29
N VAL A 477 10.23 14.72 10.77
CA VAL A 477 11.48 13.97 10.78
C VAL A 477 11.34 12.72 9.91
N ASN A 478 12.26 12.59 8.97
CA ASN A 478 12.44 11.38 8.20
C ASN A 478 13.48 10.51 8.92
N GLY A 479 13.00 9.55 9.70
CA GLY A 479 13.85 8.68 10.50
C GLY A 479 14.69 7.71 9.66
N ARG A 480 14.24 7.37 8.44
CA ARG A 480 14.98 6.49 7.54
C ARG A 480 16.28 7.12 7.04
N ASP A 481 16.20 8.38 6.62
CA ASP A 481 17.33 9.08 6.01
C ASP A 481 18.07 9.99 7.00
N ASN A 482 17.70 9.98 8.28
CA ASN A 482 18.17 10.88 9.33
C ASN A 482 18.11 12.36 8.91
N LEU A 483 16.98 12.76 8.36
CA LEU A 483 16.73 14.12 7.90
C LEU A 483 15.65 14.80 8.75
N LEU A 484 15.90 16.06 9.13
CA LEU A 484 14.86 16.97 9.55
C LEU A 484 14.33 17.69 8.31
N VAL A 485 13.03 17.77 8.19
CA VAL A 485 12.32 18.50 7.13
C VAL A 485 11.62 19.69 7.75
N SER A 486 11.82 20.87 7.18
CA SER A 486 11.15 22.10 7.62
C SER A 486 10.40 22.76 6.47
N GLY A 487 9.20 23.24 6.74
CA GLY A 487 8.40 24.04 5.83
C GLY A 487 8.21 25.43 6.39
N GLY A 488 8.29 26.43 5.52
CA GLY A 488 8.22 27.81 5.89
C GLY A 488 7.15 28.61 5.14
N ARG A 489 6.83 29.79 5.69
CA ARG A 489 6.00 30.79 5.03
C ARG A 489 6.70 31.40 3.81
N ASP A 490 8.03 31.27 3.74
CA ASP A 490 8.88 31.61 2.60
C ASP A 490 8.67 30.69 1.39
N ARG A 491 7.71 29.77 1.44
CA ARG A 491 7.36 28.82 0.36
C ARG A 491 8.48 27.86 0.00
N THR A 492 9.35 27.54 0.96
CA THR A 492 10.42 26.57 0.78
C THR A 492 10.26 25.39 1.73
N LEU A 493 10.67 24.22 1.25
CA LEU A 493 10.97 23.05 2.06
C LEU A 493 12.48 22.92 2.18
N ARG A 494 12.98 22.68 3.37
CA ARG A 494 14.41 22.51 3.61
C ARG A 494 14.67 21.19 4.30
N LEU A 495 15.70 20.50 3.83
CA LEU A 495 16.15 19.22 4.35
C LEU A 495 17.51 19.42 5.05
N TRP A 496 17.60 18.93 6.28
CA TRP A 496 18.76 19.09 7.14
C TRP A 496 19.26 17.73 7.60
N SER A 497 20.54 17.46 7.43
CA SER A 497 21.14 16.22 7.93
C SER A 497 21.23 16.23 9.46
N LEU A 498 20.79 15.15 10.10
CA LEU A 498 20.89 14.95 11.54
C LEU A 498 22.05 13.98 11.86
N PRO A 499 22.77 14.16 12.96
CA PRO A 499 22.68 15.24 13.95
C PRO A 499 23.45 16.52 13.54
N SER A 500 24.12 16.53 12.37
CA SER A 500 25.02 17.61 11.96
C SER A 500 24.33 18.97 11.80
N GLY A 501 22.99 19.00 11.54
CA GLY A 501 22.23 20.21 11.26
C GLY A 501 22.71 20.96 10.01
N ARG A 502 23.42 20.29 9.09
CA ARG A 502 23.81 20.90 7.80
C ARG A 502 22.63 20.89 6.85
N LEU A 503 22.41 22.01 6.16
CA LEU A 503 21.43 22.08 5.09
C LEU A 503 21.86 21.12 3.97
N SER A 504 21.05 20.11 3.73
CA SER A 504 21.28 19.14 2.65
C SER A 504 20.71 19.66 1.33
N ARG A 505 19.46 20.15 1.36
CA ARG A 505 18.76 20.65 0.16
C ARG A 505 17.71 21.69 0.52
N THR A 506 17.40 22.53 -0.48
CA THR A 506 16.24 23.43 -0.46
C THR A 506 15.36 23.08 -1.66
N LEU A 507 14.08 22.80 -1.39
CA LEU A 507 13.08 22.50 -2.40
C LEU A 507 12.16 23.72 -2.49
N SER A 508 12.02 24.28 -3.68
CA SER A 508 11.11 25.40 -3.89
C SER A 508 9.68 24.89 -4.02
N ALA A 509 8.85 25.17 -3.05
CA ALA A 509 7.43 24.85 -3.13
C ALA A 509 6.73 25.76 -4.18
N PRO A 510 5.84 25.21 -5.00
CA PRO A 510 5.49 25.86 -6.27
C PRO A 510 4.69 27.15 -6.19
N ALA A 511 3.88 27.43 -5.17
CA ALA A 511 3.00 28.58 -5.27
C ALA A 511 2.49 29.19 -3.97
N ALA A 512 2.60 28.49 -2.81
CA ALA A 512 2.00 28.95 -1.56
C ALA A 512 2.85 28.57 -0.34
N ALA A 513 2.61 29.23 0.78
CA ALA A 513 3.26 28.93 2.05
C ALA A 513 2.93 27.49 2.50
N ILE A 514 3.93 26.77 2.96
CA ILE A 514 3.76 25.43 3.54
C ILE A 514 3.08 25.61 4.90
N THR A 515 2.08 24.79 5.16
CA THR A 515 1.29 24.84 6.41
C THR A 515 1.43 23.59 7.25
N ALA A 516 1.63 22.44 6.62
CA ALA A 516 1.75 21.16 7.29
C ALA A 516 2.75 20.23 6.58
N LEU A 517 3.39 19.36 7.35
CA LEU A 517 4.36 18.36 6.87
C LEU A 517 4.13 17.02 7.56
N ALA A 518 4.35 15.95 6.84
CA ALA A 518 4.47 14.59 7.37
C ALA A 518 5.52 13.80 6.58
N CYS A 519 6.23 12.87 7.22
CA CYS A 519 7.16 11.97 6.58
C CYS A 519 6.66 10.54 6.63
N HIS A 520 6.77 9.83 5.51
CA HIS A 520 6.39 8.43 5.45
C HIS A 520 7.43 7.56 6.19
N PRO A 521 7.00 6.70 7.13
CA PRO A 521 7.93 6.02 8.05
C PRO A 521 8.84 5.00 7.35
N HIS A 522 8.40 4.42 6.24
CA HIS A 522 9.11 3.31 5.60
C HIS A 522 9.85 3.68 4.31
N ASP A 523 9.30 4.55 3.46
CA ASP A 523 9.92 4.94 2.19
C ASP A 523 10.65 6.28 2.24
N GLY A 524 10.50 7.03 3.33
CA GLY A 524 11.14 8.32 3.52
C GLY A 524 10.57 9.46 2.67
N SER A 525 9.46 9.26 1.97
CA SER A 525 8.80 10.33 1.23
C SER A 525 8.25 11.41 2.17
N ILE A 526 8.29 12.65 1.70
CA ILE A 526 7.83 13.82 2.43
C ILE A 526 6.50 14.26 1.84
N VAL A 527 5.50 14.49 2.68
CA VAL A 527 4.21 15.04 2.29
C VAL A 527 4.08 16.45 2.82
N SER A 528 3.78 17.40 1.95
CA SER A 528 3.54 18.80 2.33
C SER A 528 2.13 19.26 1.96
N GLY A 529 1.53 20.05 2.84
CA GLY A 529 0.29 20.77 2.61
C GLY A 529 0.53 22.27 2.52
N ASP A 530 -0.19 22.99 1.63
CA ASP A 530 -0.03 24.40 1.44
C ASP A 530 -1.31 25.24 1.66
N GLN A 531 -1.18 26.55 1.67
CA GLN A 531 -2.28 27.51 1.84
C GLN A 531 -3.30 27.50 0.69
N ARG A 532 -3.00 26.88 -0.45
CA ARG A 532 -3.92 26.73 -1.59
C ARG A 532 -4.66 25.39 -1.60
N GLY A 533 -4.47 24.59 -0.57
CA GLY A 533 -5.09 23.27 -0.46
C GLY A 533 -4.35 22.15 -1.21
N HIS A 534 -3.17 22.41 -1.77
CA HIS A 534 -2.42 21.36 -2.44
C HIS A 534 -1.71 20.48 -1.41
N VAL A 535 -1.85 19.18 -1.58
CA VAL A 535 -1.05 18.17 -0.88
C VAL A 535 -0.06 17.61 -1.88
N GLN A 536 1.22 17.79 -1.58
CA GLN A 536 2.32 17.40 -2.47
C GLN A 536 3.22 16.40 -1.78
N VAL A 537 3.76 15.48 -2.57
CA VAL A 537 4.73 14.51 -2.11
C VAL A 537 6.07 14.72 -2.78
N TRP A 538 7.13 14.57 -2.00
CA TRP A 538 8.52 14.77 -2.38
C TRP A 538 9.31 13.52 -2.03
N ARG A 539 10.09 13.00 -2.98
CA ARG A 539 10.98 11.87 -2.74
C ARG A 539 12.40 12.34 -2.48
N SER A 540 13.09 11.71 -1.55
CA SER A 540 14.49 12.00 -1.26
C SER A 540 15.42 11.77 -2.47
N GLU A 541 15.06 10.84 -3.36
CA GLU A 541 15.87 10.48 -4.53
C GLU A 541 15.71 11.46 -5.71
N ASN A 542 14.56 12.13 -5.86
CA ASN A 542 14.33 13.12 -6.91
C ASN A 542 13.46 14.27 -6.40
N PRO A 543 14.00 15.14 -5.57
CA PRO A 543 13.23 16.13 -4.83
C PRO A 543 12.87 17.38 -5.63
N GLU A 544 13.25 17.50 -6.91
CA GLU A 544 13.05 18.74 -7.68
C GLU A 544 11.60 18.99 -8.10
N VAL A 545 10.74 17.97 -8.07
CA VAL A 545 9.33 18.08 -8.47
C VAL A 545 8.42 17.50 -7.41
N GLY A 546 7.73 18.35 -6.66
CA GLY A 546 6.65 17.93 -5.77
C GLY A 546 5.41 17.52 -6.58
N LEU A 547 4.93 16.30 -6.39
CA LEU A 547 3.73 15.81 -7.05
C LEU A 547 2.50 16.15 -6.23
N VAL A 548 1.52 16.86 -6.81
CA VAL A 548 0.22 17.08 -6.17
C VAL A 548 -0.59 15.78 -6.20
N ILE A 549 -0.84 15.22 -5.02
CA ILE A 549 -1.63 13.98 -4.86
C ILE A 549 -3.09 14.26 -4.48
N HIS A 550 -3.36 15.44 -3.91
CA HIS A 550 -4.70 15.87 -3.51
C HIS A 550 -4.83 17.38 -3.57
N ARG A 551 -6.05 17.86 -3.84
CA ARG A 551 -6.41 19.27 -3.75
C ARG A 551 -7.62 19.40 -2.82
N ALA A 552 -7.38 19.91 -1.62
CA ALA A 552 -8.45 20.29 -0.71
C ALA A 552 -9.14 21.58 -1.21
N PRO A 553 -10.42 21.77 -0.93
CA PRO A 553 -11.15 22.98 -1.32
C PRO A 553 -10.70 24.23 -0.54
N SER A 554 -10.00 24.05 0.57
CA SER A 554 -9.50 25.10 1.45
C SER A 554 -8.05 24.82 1.87
N PRO A 555 -7.34 25.79 2.52
CA PRO A 555 -5.98 25.58 3.02
C PRO A 555 -5.83 24.28 3.83
N VAL A 556 -4.76 23.53 3.54
CA VAL A 556 -4.39 22.38 4.37
C VAL A 556 -3.84 22.91 5.70
N THR A 557 -4.35 22.42 6.81
CA THR A 557 -3.96 22.88 8.15
C THR A 557 -3.16 21.83 8.93
N ALA A 558 -3.40 20.55 8.66
CA ALA A 558 -2.74 19.45 9.35
C ALA A 558 -2.55 18.25 8.42
N LEU A 559 -1.45 17.54 8.58
CA LEU A 559 -1.13 16.28 7.90
C LEU A 559 -0.60 15.26 8.91
N ALA A 560 -1.01 14.02 8.77
CA ALA A 560 -0.43 12.90 9.52
C ALA A 560 -0.39 11.64 8.64
N ILE A 561 0.68 10.86 8.75
CA ILE A 561 0.79 9.53 8.16
C ILE A 561 0.77 8.51 9.29
N SER A 562 0.05 7.40 9.09
CA SER A 562 0.00 6.35 10.10
C SER A 562 1.38 5.70 10.29
N PRO A 563 1.75 5.22 11.48
CA PRO A 563 2.98 4.48 11.72
C PRO A 563 3.17 3.25 10.83
N SER A 564 2.07 2.62 10.38
CA SER A 564 2.11 1.54 9.39
C SER A 564 2.45 1.99 7.97
N GLY A 565 2.39 3.29 7.66
CA GLY A 565 2.54 3.83 6.32
C GLY A 565 1.30 3.69 5.42
N ASP A 566 0.20 3.10 5.91
CA ASP A 566 -0.96 2.78 5.09
C ASP A 566 -1.90 3.96 4.85
N TRP A 567 -1.93 4.92 5.78
CA TRP A 567 -2.93 5.98 5.82
C TRP A 567 -2.30 7.37 5.85
N LEU A 568 -2.84 8.27 5.03
CA LEU A 568 -2.61 9.71 5.10
C LEU A 568 -3.90 10.40 5.52
N ALA A 569 -3.84 11.17 6.59
CA ALA A 569 -4.90 12.05 7.06
C ALA A 569 -4.58 13.49 6.69
N ILE A 570 -5.55 14.19 6.09
CA ILE A 570 -5.44 15.57 5.60
C ILE A 570 -6.54 16.39 6.26
N GLY A 571 -6.17 17.34 7.09
CA GLY A 571 -7.08 18.31 7.70
C GLY A 571 -7.06 19.64 6.95
N ALA A 572 -8.22 20.23 6.77
CA ALA A 572 -8.40 21.46 6.03
C ALA A 572 -9.11 22.55 6.86
N GLU A 573 -9.00 23.80 6.40
CA GLU A 573 -9.54 24.98 7.11
C GLU A 573 -11.08 25.01 7.15
N ASP A 574 -11.75 24.39 6.17
CA ASP A 574 -13.20 24.24 6.15
C ASP A 574 -13.76 23.14 7.04
N GLY A 575 -12.92 22.50 7.83
CA GLY A 575 -13.26 21.39 8.72
C GLY A 575 -13.29 20.01 8.06
N GLN A 576 -12.99 19.91 6.77
CA GLN A 576 -12.87 18.61 6.11
C GLN A 576 -11.64 17.86 6.62
N LEU A 577 -11.83 16.59 6.97
CA LEU A 577 -10.78 15.64 7.32
C LEU A 577 -10.85 14.49 6.31
N THR A 578 -9.89 14.46 5.41
CA THR A 578 -9.81 13.45 4.35
C THR A 578 -8.84 12.35 4.74
N LEU A 579 -9.28 11.10 4.65
CA LEU A 579 -8.43 9.93 4.82
C LEU A 579 -8.16 9.26 3.48
N MET A 580 -6.88 9.12 3.15
CA MET A 580 -6.41 8.42 1.96
C MET A 580 -5.66 7.16 2.39
N ASN A 581 -6.03 6.02 1.81
CA ASN A 581 -5.23 4.81 1.93
C ASN A 581 -4.05 4.89 0.95
N LEU A 582 -2.82 4.89 1.45
CA LEU A 582 -1.61 4.98 0.65
C LEU A 582 -1.25 3.68 -0.07
N GLN A 583 -1.79 2.54 0.37
CA GLN A 583 -1.57 1.23 -0.25
C GLN A 583 -2.60 0.88 -1.33
N GLY A 584 -3.83 1.33 -1.20
CA GLY A 584 -4.95 0.92 -2.06
C GLY A 584 -5.48 1.98 -3.01
N LEU A 585 -5.10 3.24 -2.90
CA LEU A 585 -5.59 4.39 -3.66
C LEU A 585 -7.12 4.49 -3.78
N GLY A 586 -7.71 4.84 -2.74
CA GLY A 586 -9.08 5.32 -2.74
C GLY A 586 -9.23 6.37 -1.65
N PHE A 587 -10.00 7.40 -1.89
CA PHE A 587 -10.65 8.13 -0.84
C PHE A 587 -11.46 7.12 -0.03
N THR A 588 -11.10 6.92 1.24
CA THR A 588 -11.80 5.92 2.04
C THR A 588 -12.83 6.54 2.96
N ALA A 589 -12.64 7.77 3.41
CA ALA A 589 -13.64 8.49 4.18
C ALA A 589 -13.42 10.01 4.10
N ALA A 590 -14.48 10.77 3.93
CA ALA A 590 -14.55 12.19 4.21
C ALA A 590 -15.20 12.35 5.59
N LEU A 591 -14.38 12.57 6.59
CA LEU A 591 -14.80 12.88 7.96
C LEU A 591 -14.92 14.41 8.08
N ARG A 592 -15.66 14.92 9.05
CA ARG A 592 -15.88 16.36 9.13
C ARG A 592 -15.96 16.87 10.57
N HIS A 593 -15.27 17.98 10.81
CA HIS A 593 -15.49 18.90 11.91
C HIS A 593 -16.37 20.08 11.46
N ALA A 594 -16.94 20.80 12.39
CA ALA A 594 -17.74 21.97 12.06
C ALA A 594 -16.88 23.16 11.58
N TRP A 595 -15.64 23.26 12.08
CA TRP A 595 -14.68 24.32 11.78
C TRP A 595 -13.29 23.73 11.48
N SER A 596 -12.32 24.62 11.22
CA SER A 596 -10.94 24.27 10.85
C SER A 596 -10.33 23.16 11.69
N VAL A 597 -9.81 22.11 11.04
CA VAL A 597 -9.00 21.08 11.69
C VAL A 597 -7.67 21.70 12.10
N ARG A 598 -7.24 21.54 13.35
CA ARG A 598 -6.02 22.15 13.89
C ARG A 598 -4.84 21.18 13.92
N ALA A 599 -5.05 19.99 14.42
CA ALA A 599 -4.01 18.98 14.49
C ALA A 599 -4.60 17.56 14.33
N ILE A 600 -3.77 16.65 13.85
CA ILE A 600 -4.12 15.25 13.58
C ILE A 600 -2.96 14.37 14.03
N ALA A 601 -3.27 13.24 14.66
CA ALA A 601 -2.28 12.21 14.98
C ALA A 601 -2.89 10.81 14.94
N PHE A 602 -2.11 9.82 14.49
CA PHE A 602 -2.46 8.40 14.57
C PHE A 602 -1.87 7.77 15.83
N THR A 603 -2.59 6.79 16.38
CA THR A 603 -2.03 5.93 17.44
C THR A 603 -0.89 5.07 16.91
N PRO A 604 0.07 4.66 17.77
CA PRO A 604 1.21 3.83 17.35
C PRO A 604 0.83 2.50 16.68
N ASP A 605 -0.34 1.95 17.00
CA ASP A 605 -0.91 0.75 16.39
C ASP A 605 -1.63 1.01 15.05
N SER A 606 -1.70 2.28 14.60
CA SER A 606 -2.37 2.73 13.37
C SER A 606 -3.88 2.45 13.30
N ARG A 607 -4.52 2.09 14.43
CA ARG A 607 -5.95 1.73 14.46
C ARG A 607 -6.88 2.88 14.82
N MET A 608 -6.34 3.93 15.39
CA MET A 608 -7.12 5.10 15.76
C MET A 608 -6.45 6.38 15.27
N LEU A 609 -7.28 7.32 14.85
CA LEU A 609 -6.92 8.67 14.48
C LEU A 609 -7.57 9.62 15.48
N VAL A 610 -6.83 10.62 15.91
CA VAL A 610 -7.35 11.70 16.77
C VAL A 610 -7.17 13.01 16.01
N SER A 611 -8.20 13.85 16.05
CA SER A 611 -8.19 15.17 15.42
C SER A 611 -8.71 16.22 16.38
N THR A 612 -8.12 17.42 16.32
CA THR A 612 -8.58 18.61 17.04
C THR A 612 -9.06 19.66 16.06
N SER A 613 -10.01 20.48 16.47
CA SER A 613 -10.58 21.50 15.61
C SER A 613 -10.85 22.81 16.36
N ALA A 614 -10.99 23.87 15.58
CA ALA A 614 -11.48 25.17 16.07
C ALA A 614 -12.95 25.11 16.54
N ASP A 615 -13.67 24.03 16.27
CA ASP A 615 -15.02 23.74 16.80
C ASP A 615 -15.01 23.33 18.29
N GLU A 616 -13.87 23.50 18.96
CA GLU A 616 -13.70 23.18 20.38
C GLU A 616 -13.90 21.70 20.71
N THR A 617 -13.69 20.82 19.70
CA THR A 617 -13.79 19.37 19.89
C THR A 617 -12.49 18.64 19.61
N ILE A 618 -12.28 17.53 20.34
CA ILE A 618 -11.31 16.49 20.02
C ILE A 618 -12.12 15.27 19.61
N ARG A 619 -11.90 14.75 18.40
CA ARG A 619 -12.63 13.59 17.88
C ARG A 619 -11.70 12.40 17.70
N PHE A 620 -12.24 11.25 18.06
CA PHE A 620 -11.57 9.95 17.99
C PHE A 620 -12.24 9.11 16.92
N TRP A 621 -11.46 8.67 15.96
CA TRP A 621 -11.92 7.91 14.80
C TRP A 621 -11.22 6.56 14.83
N CYS A 622 -11.97 5.48 14.73
CA CYS A 622 -11.44 4.12 14.71
C CYS A 622 -11.72 3.47 13.36
N LEU A 623 -10.80 2.63 12.93
CA LEU A 623 -11.03 1.71 11.84
C LEU A 623 -12.03 0.65 12.33
N ALA A 624 -13.23 0.61 11.73
CA ALA A 624 -14.23 -0.38 12.11
C ALA A 624 -13.68 -1.79 11.85
N ALA A 625 -13.67 -2.63 12.89
CA ALA A 625 -13.39 -4.04 12.71
C ALA A 625 -14.49 -4.62 11.82
N THR A 626 -14.13 -5.29 10.73
CA THR A 626 -15.07 -6.09 9.96
C THR A 626 -15.79 -7.03 10.92
N ALA A 627 -17.10 -6.82 11.11
CA ALA A 627 -17.89 -7.60 12.06
C ALA A 627 -17.75 -9.08 11.68
N ALA A 628 -17.22 -9.90 12.58
CA ALA A 628 -17.38 -11.34 12.50
C ALA A 628 -18.88 -11.67 12.46
N PRO A 629 -19.33 -12.61 11.63
CA PRO A 629 -20.73 -12.98 11.59
C PRO A 629 -21.19 -13.39 12.99
N ARG A 630 -22.22 -12.71 13.50
CA ARG A 630 -22.89 -13.13 14.74
C ARG A 630 -23.44 -14.52 14.51
N GLU A 631 -22.92 -15.51 15.21
CA GLU A 631 -23.56 -16.82 15.31
C GLU A 631 -24.98 -16.60 15.86
N PHE A 632 -25.96 -16.96 15.04
CA PHE A 632 -27.33 -17.09 15.48
C PHE A 632 -27.38 -18.23 16.51
N GLN A 633 -27.47 -17.91 17.79
CA GLN A 633 -27.92 -18.86 18.79
C GLN A 633 -29.34 -19.30 18.39
N LYS A 634 -29.47 -20.57 18.00
CA LYS A 634 -30.75 -21.25 17.93
C LYS A 634 -31.31 -21.26 19.35
N THR A 635 -32.34 -20.45 19.56
CA THR A 635 -33.22 -20.64 20.71
C THR A 635 -34.10 -21.85 20.38
N ASP A 636 -33.82 -22.96 21.05
CA ASP A 636 -34.76 -24.08 21.10
C ASP A 636 -36.03 -23.60 21.80
N GLY A 637 -37.12 -23.54 21.01
CA GLY A 637 -38.44 -23.32 21.52
C GLY A 637 -38.99 -24.56 22.21
N ARG A 638 -39.47 -24.36 23.42
CA ARG A 638 -40.55 -25.17 23.98
C ARG A 638 -41.83 -24.41 23.86
#